data_ff679d056d9bde9dd7b0b2a7d9ec3842
#
_entry.id   ff679d056d9bde9dd7b0b2a7d9ec3842
#
_cell.length_a   1.000
_cell.length_b   1.000
_cell.length_c   1.000
_cell.angle_alpha   90.00
_cell.angle_beta   90.00
_cell.angle_gamma   90.00
#
_symmetry.space_group_name_H-M   'P 1'
#
loop_
_entity.id
_entity.type
_entity.pdbx_description
1 polymer ?
#
loop_
_entity_poly.entity_id
_entity_poly.type
_entity_poly.pdbx_seq_one_letter_code
_entity_poly.pdbx_strand_id
1 'polypeptide(L)'
;MSKEENLQAGIAAAKAGDVAHALSLFAQVVKEDPHSEQGWFLLGSCSADPKRREYCFRRVLALNPNHAEAKKQLERISKPITKFVPPFYTSPPLDIEVPKAEKTPLPFSTSSPQSEGEPLFETEEIPAESKIQETPPKKGGKSTKWKLSDKTLVLALVITPTLIVCGLGSIYLLLSGRLTQIWSPSSNLPPAPTFPAQWGTDTPAPTETLGPPTPLPTARPTVEYTPLFEESTCPFEVLTFVDVRCGYVTVPEDRTGDPSHTIRLAVAVYHSFSDNPESDPVLFLQGGPGAEAVQLSADAYSVLVEPFLSKRDFIVFDQRGTGLSDPSLQCEELTKTYSQDIHGMIEASTRELVYATSFSSCQGLMSAQGIKLNAYTTLESAADVRDVLKLLGYQTVNLYGASYGTRLAQVVMREYPEIVRSAILDSVVPVDTSLFSNYPNAIDSGLRTLFINCALDPKCNAAYPNLEVVFWDLVNKLDAEPVTVTTSGYPNGTLTETVTGTTVMNVILGSIKNSYYISTAPQSIYRFKDGDFSTLVIEQAGLPFAFEGISPGLFINMMCHEHVMTTTSEEVKNAAPRQVIKGFAWLPFYGNTDNVFKTCKNWGANGPTYGENDPTVSDIPSLIISGSYDPTTPPMYAKQIAEQLSHSYYFEFPYDGHTPTASDSTGCAMDVVRKFLDDPSVEPDRSCMNELKPIDFVVPYSGDPPLALKTIKASGLSIDVPSEWLSLGWGFYYRGNSPFDITEAGILRIPASSQDIESWFSLKAYGYRGLDSPLIPAGTRQANGLAWRLYTSSSYGRPVDIAMADDGGWSDVILLFCNQDEHDALYQTVFMPMIDSTER
;
A
#
# COMPACT_ATOMS: atom_id res chain seq x y z
N MET A 1 -5.71 -40.94 -14.44
CA MET A 1 -6.37 -40.77 -15.78
C MET A 1 -5.31 -40.15 -16.68
N SER A 2 -5.29 -40.53 -17.95
CA SER A 2 -4.37 -39.85 -18.88
C SER A 2 -4.83 -38.43 -19.18
N LYS A 3 -3.93 -37.57 -19.66
CA LYS A 3 -4.22 -36.19 -20.08
C LYS A 3 -5.48 -36.12 -20.95
N GLU A 4 -5.60 -37.02 -21.92
CA GLU A 4 -6.76 -37.05 -22.82
C GLU A 4 -8.05 -37.45 -22.10
N GLU A 5 -7.97 -38.40 -21.16
CA GLU A 5 -9.13 -38.78 -20.33
C GLU A 5 -9.56 -37.62 -19.42
N ASN A 6 -8.59 -36.89 -18.80
CA ASN A 6 -8.88 -35.70 -18.00
C ASN A 6 -9.52 -34.59 -18.85
N LEU A 7 -9.04 -34.38 -20.08
CA LEU A 7 -9.60 -33.39 -20.99
C LEU A 7 -11.05 -33.71 -21.34
N GLN A 8 -11.34 -34.96 -21.73
CA GLN A 8 -12.69 -35.41 -22.10
C GLN A 8 -13.65 -35.39 -20.89
N ALA A 9 -13.15 -35.85 -19.72
CA ALA A 9 -13.93 -35.78 -18.49
C ALA A 9 -14.25 -34.35 -18.05
N GLY A 10 -13.28 -33.44 -18.19
CA GLY A 10 -13.48 -32.02 -17.91
C GLY A 10 -14.53 -31.37 -18.84
N ILE A 11 -14.48 -31.69 -20.13
CA ILE A 11 -15.51 -31.23 -21.10
C ILE A 11 -16.90 -31.80 -20.74
N ALA A 12 -16.98 -33.06 -20.32
CA ALA A 12 -18.23 -33.69 -19.91
C ALA A 12 -18.78 -33.02 -18.63
N ALA A 13 -17.94 -32.77 -17.64
CA ALA A 13 -18.29 -32.07 -16.40
C ALA A 13 -18.80 -30.65 -16.69
N ALA A 14 -18.09 -29.88 -17.53
CA ALA A 14 -18.50 -28.52 -17.92
C ALA A 14 -19.88 -28.54 -18.63
N LYS A 15 -20.14 -29.50 -19.50
CA LYS A 15 -21.45 -29.64 -20.17
C LYS A 15 -22.55 -30.03 -19.19
N ALA A 16 -22.22 -30.76 -18.14
CA ALA A 16 -23.17 -31.12 -17.08
C ALA A 16 -23.41 -29.99 -16.06
N GLY A 17 -22.70 -28.84 -16.19
CA GLY A 17 -22.83 -27.71 -15.27
C GLY A 17 -21.98 -27.85 -14.01
N ASP A 18 -21.19 -28.92 -13.87
CA ASP A 18 -20.24 -29.09 -12.75
C ASP A 18 -18.92 -28.36 -13.07
N VAL A 19 -18.99 -27.05 -12.92
CA VAL A 19 -17.88 -26.16 -13.26
C VAL A 19 -16.67 -26.38 -12.33
N ALA A 20 -16.91 -26.70 -11.06
CA ALA A 20 -15.81 -26.92 -10.10
C ALA A 20 -14.98 -28.16 -10.47
N HIS A 21 -15.65 -29.26 -10.80
CA HIS A 21 -14.97 -30.48 -11.24
C HIS A 21 -14.28 -30.29 -12.60
N ALA A 22 -14.91 -29.57 -13.55
CA ALA A 22 -14.32 -29.26 -14.85
C ALA A 22 -13.03 -28.45 -14.70
N LEU A 23 -13.01 -27.41 -13.84
CA LEU A 23 -11.83 -26.60 -13.56
C LEU A 23 -10.68 -27.43 -12.97
N SER A 24 -10.98 -28.36 -12.06
CA SER A 24 -9.98 -29.26 -11.49
C SER A 24 -9.33 -30.16 -12.56
N LEU A 25 -10.15 -30.73 -13.45
CA LEU A 25 -9.66 -31.60 -14.51
C LEU A 25 -8.85 -30.83 -15.57
N PHE A 26 -9.30 -29.63 -15.98
CA PHE A 26 -8.53 -28.80 -16.91
C PHE A 26 -7.22 -28.27 -16.29
N ALA A 27 -7.20 -27.98 -14.98
CA ALA A 27 -5.97 -27.65 -14.28
C ALA A 27 -4.97 -28.78 -14.27
N GLN A 28 -5.45 -30.05 -14.12
CA GLN A 28 -4.58 -31.24 -14.25
C GLN A 28 -4.03 -31.38 -15.67
N VAL A 29 -4.87 -31.15 -16.70
CA VAL A 29 -4.44 -31.21 -18.12
C VAL A 29 -3.29 -30.27 -18.38
N VAL A 30 -3.40 -28.98 -17.96
CA VAL A 30 -2.34 -27.96 -18.20
C VAL A 30 -1.12 -28.17 -17.30
N LYS A 31 -1.28 -28.83 -16.16
CA LYS A 31 -0.17 -29.24 -15.30
C LYS A 31 0.65 -30.38 -15.92
N GLU A 32 -0.04 -31.37 -16.53
CA GLU A 32 0.60 -32.49 -17.21
C GLU A 32 1.18 -32.09 -18.58
N ASP A 33 0.57 -31.14 -19.26
CA ASP A 33 1.00 -30.59 -20.55
C ASP A 33 0.81 -29.04 -20.58
N PRO A 34 1.82 -28.28 -20.18
CA PRO A 34 1.81 -26.83 -20.25
C PRO A 34 1.66 -26.25 -21.67
N HIS A 35 1.84 -27.08 -22.72
CA HIS A 35 1.65 -26.69 -24.12
C HIS A 35 0.25 -27.04 -24.67
N SER A 36 -0.64 -27.53 -23.83
CA SER A 36 -2.01 -27.86 -24.23
C SER A 36 -2.84 -26.60 -24.48
N GLU A 37 -2.81 -26.09 -25.72
CA GLU A 37 -3.64 -24.94 -26.17
C GLU A 37 -5.10 -25.12 -25.76
N GLN A 38 -5.65 -26.33 -26.01
CA GLN A 38 -7.04 -26.64 -25.68
C GLN A 38 -7.29 -26.70 -24.16
N GLY A 39 -6.33 -27.21 -23.38
CA GLY A 39 -6.41 -27.23 -21.92
C GLY A 39 -6.49 -25.83 -21.35
N TRP A 40 -5.60 -24.94 -21.75
CA TRP A 40 -5.62 -23.53 -21.34
C TRP A 40 -6.88 -22.80 -21.77
N PHE A 41 -7.35 -23.02 -23.01
CA PHE A 41 -8.56 -22.37 -23.49
C PHE A 41 -9.79 -22.77 -22.68
N LEU A 42 -9.93 -24.07 -22.37
CA LEU A 42 -11.08 -24.57 -21.60
C LEU A 42 -11.01 -24.15 -20.13
N LEU A 43 -9.81 -24.14 -19.53
CA LEU A 43 -9.59 -23.65 -18.18
C LEU A 43 -10.02 -22.19 -18.06
N GLY A 44 -9.60 -21.34 -18.99
CA GLY A 44 -10.00 -19.93 -19.05
C GLY A 44 -11.49 -19.74 -19.31
N SER A 45 -12.08 -20.58 -20.18
CA SER A 45 -13.52 -20.46 -20.51
C SER A 45 -14.44 -20.85 -19.37
N CYS A 46 -14.02 -21.78 -18.51
CA CYS A 46 -14.78 -22.21 -17.33
C CYS A 46 -14.52 -21.39 -16.07
N SER A 47 -13.43 -20.63 -16.02
CA SER A 47 -13.11 -19.83 -14.84
C SER A 47 -14.08 -18.67 -14.65
N ALA A 48 -14.59 -18.49 -13.44
CA ALA A 48 -15.37 -17.32 -13.05
C ALA A 48 -14.46 -16.10 -12.74
N ASP A 49 -13.20 -16.34 -12.38
CA ASP A 49 -12.23 -15.30 -12.04
C ASP A 49 -11.71 -14.60 -13.32
N PRO A 50 -11.91 -13.30 -13.46
CA PRO A 50 -11.46 -12.53 -14.62
C PRO A 50 -9.95 -12.59 -14.85
N LYS A 51 -9.14 -12.56 -13.80
CA LYS A 51 -7.67 -12.61 -13.88
C LYS A 51 -7.19 -13.97 -14.39
N ARG A 52 -7.74 -15.05 -13.85
CA ARG A 52 -7.46 -16.40 -14.32
C ARG A 52 -7.89 -16.62 -15.77
N ARG A 53 -9.04 -16.06 -16.18
CA ARG A 53 -9.50 -16.09 -17.57
C ARG A 53 -8.52 -15.38 -18.49
N GLU A 54 -8.11 -14.18 -18.12
CA GLU A 54 -7.15 -13.39 -18.90
C GLU A 54 -5.83 -14.14 -19.05
N TYR A 55 -5.28 -14.63 -17.97
CA TYR A 55 -4.06 -15.42 -17.98
C TYR A 55 -4.15 -16.63 -18.92
N CYS A 56 -5.19 -17.44 -18.79
CA CYS A 56 -5.38 -18.62 -19.62
C CYS A 56 -5.45 -18.26 -21.12
N PHE A 57 -6.16 -17.20 -21.47
CA PHE A 57 -6.25 -16.77 -22.88
C PHE A 57 -4.96 -16.14 -23.40
N ARG A 58 -4.20 -15.42 -22.56
CA ARG A 58 -2.85 -14.97 -22.90
C ARG A 58 -1.91 -16.15 -23.13
N ARG A 59 -2.02 -17.20 -22.31
CA ARG A 59 -1.25 -18.43 -22.49
C ARG A 59 -1.59 -19.14 -23.80
N VAL A 60 -2.87 -19.22 -24.14
CA VAL A 60 -3.31 -19.74 -25.46
C VAL A 60 -2.65 -18.94 -26.59
N LEU A 61 -2.61 -17.62 -26.50
CA LEU A 61 -2.01 -16.78 -27.55
C LEU A 61 -0.48 -16.86 -27.58
N ALA A 62 0.16 -17.14 -26.44
CA ALA A 62 1.60 -17.42 -26.41
C ALA A 62 1.94 -18.73 -27.13
N LEU A 63 1.07 -19.74 -27.04
CA LEU A 63 1.22 -21.03 -27.74
C LEU A 63 0.76 -20.93 -29.22
N ASN A 64 -0.32 -20.21 -29.48
CA ASN A 64 -0.88 -20.01 -30.81
C ASN A 64 -1.30 -18.54 -31.00
N PRO A 65 -0.41 -17.67 -31.50
CA PRO A 65 -0.72 -16.25 -31.72
C PRO A 65 -1.92 -15.97 -32.64
N ASN A 66 -2.38 -16.96 -33.36
CA ASN A 66 -3.51 -16.83 -34.30
C ASN A 66 -4.83 -17.40 -33.77
N HIS A 67 -4.90 -17.79 -32.48
CA HIS A 67 -6.12 -18.34 -31.90
C HIS A 67 -7.22 -17.26 -31.79
N ALA A 68 -8.14 -17.23 -32.76
CA ALA A 68 -9.12 -16.16 -32.94
C ALA A 68 -10.07 -15.98 -31.73
N GLU A 69 -10.51 -17.10 -31.12
CA GLU A 69 -11.46 -17.03 -29.99
C GLU A 69 -10.76 -16.55 -28.68
N ALA A 70 -9.51 -16.92 -28.45
CA ALA A 70 -8.74 -16.40 -27.30
C ALA A 70 -8.51 -14.88 -27.44
N LYS A 71 -8.18 -14.38 -28.64
CA LYS A 71 -8.12 -12.92 -28.90
C LYS A 71 -9.43 -12.23 -28.56
N LYS A 72 -10.55 -12.78 -29.05
CA LYS A 72 -11.88 -12.23 -28.80
C LYS A 72 -12.27 -12.26 -27.33
N GLN A 73 -11.90 -13.31 -26.60
CA GLN A 73 -12.13 -13.38 -25.17
C GLN A 73 -11.25 -12.36 -24.40
N LEU A 74 -9.99 -12.19 -24.78
CA LEU A 74 -9.14 -11.14 -24.22
C LEU A 74 -9.67 -9.75 -24.56
N GLU A 75 -10.12 -9.48 -25.78
CA GLU A 75 -10.77 -8.21 -26.12
C GLU A 75 -12.04 -7.93 -25.30
N ARG A 76 -12.75 -8.98 -24.88
CA ARG A 76 -13.92 -8.85 -23.98
C ARG A 76 -13.52 -8.60 -22.53
N ILE A 77 -12.40 -9.19 -22.11
CA ILE A 77 -11.84 -9.03 -20.76
C ILE A 77 -11.02 -7.73 -20.70
N SER A 78 -10.26 -7.41 -21.75
CA SER A 78 -9.40 -6.23 -21.90
C SER A 78 -10.07 -4.99 -22.48
N LYS A 79 -11.36 -4.93 -22.50
CA LYS A 79 -12.07 -3.66 -22.31
C LYS A 79 -11.91 -3.36 -20.83
N PRO A 80 -11.24 -2.32 -20.51
CA PRO A 80 -9.98 -2.27 -19.80
C PRO A 80 -10.07 -2.83 -18.39
N ILE A 81 -9.20 -3.73 -18.00
CA ILE A 81 -8.92 -4.17 -16.65
C ILE A 81 -7.51 -3.68 -16.30
N THR A 82 -7.47 -2.79 -15.44
CA THR A 82 -6.66 -2.28 -14.36
C THR A 82 -5.26 -2.85 -14.12
N LYS A 83 -4.40 -1.96 -13.77
CA LYS A 83 -3.20 -2.17 -12.98
C LYS A 83 -3.54 -2.31 -11.49
N PHE A 84 -2.80 -3.13 -10.83
CA PHE A 84 -2.90 -3.50 -9.43
C PHE A 84 -2.60 -2.30 -8.50
N VAL A 85 -3.42 -2.13 -7.49
CA VAL A 85 -3.05 -1.48 -6.23
C VAL A 85 -2.69 -2.61 -5.28
N PRO A 86 -1.54 -2.58 -4.59
CA PRO A 86 -1.25 -3.59 -3.58
C PRO A 86 -2.45 -3.74 -2.65
N PRO A 87 -2.87 -4.95 -2.33
CA PRO A 87 -3.91 -5.11 -1.32
C PRO A 87 -3.40 -4.46 -0.04
N PHE A 88 -4.17 -3.50 0.48
CA PHE A 88 -3.98 -3.10 1.85
C PHE A 88 -4.20 -4.36 2.69
N TYR A 89 -3.20 -4.74 3.45
CA TYR A 89 -3.30 -5.85 4.36
C TYR A 89 -4.50 -5.60 5.29
N THR A 90 -5.57 -6.33 5.05
CA THR A 90 -6.64 -6.45 6.03
C THR A 90 -6.27 -7.64 6.88
N SER A 91 -5.61 -7.40 7.99
CA SER A 91 -5.47 -8.41 9.02
C SER A 91 -6.86 -8.91 9.40
N PRO A 92 -7.08 -10.23 9.54
CA PRO A 92 -8.34 -10.73 10.06
C PRO A 92 -8.58 -10.11 11.46
N PRO A 93 -9.83 -9.79 11.81
CA PRO A 93 -10.11 -9.23 13.12
C PRO A 93 -9.59 -10.18 14.20
N LEU A 94 -8.72 -9.65 15.05
CA LEU A 94 -8.30 -10.33 16.27
C LEU A 94 -9.54 -10.48 17.16
N ASP A 95 -10.06 -11.69 17.24
CA ASP A 95 -11.06 -12.06 18.26
C ASP A 95 -10.39 -11.96 19.63
N ILE A 96 -10.51 -10.81 20.26
CA ILE A 96 -10.12 -10.63 21.63
C ILE A 96 -11.22 -11.23 22.51
N GLU A 97 -11.10 -12.51 22.85
CA GLU A 97 -11.84 -13.08 23.97
C GLU A 97 -11.35 -12.41 25.27
N VAL A 98 -12.22 -11.60 25.86
CA VAL A 98 -12.00 -11.03 27.18
C VAL A 98 -12.07 -12.17 28.21
N PRO A 99 -10.99 -12.50 28.96
CA PRO A 99 -11.05 -13.51 29.99
C PRO A 99 -11.96 -13.04 31.13
N LYS A 100 -12.98 -13.83 31.44
CA LYS A 100 -13.77 -13.64 32.66
C LYS A 100 -12.88 -13.76 33.88
N ALA A 101 -12.81 -12.71 34.66
CA ALA A 101 -12.08 -12.68 35.93
C ALA A 101 -12.65 -13.71 36.90
N GLU A 102 -11.85 -14.72 37.21
CA GLU A 102 -12.09 -15.63 38.33
C GLU A 102 -11.59 -14.96 39.63
N LYS A 103 -12.53 -14.84 40.59
CA LYS A 103 -12.25 -14.27 41.89
C LYS A 103 -11.56 -15.33 42.78
N THR A 104 -10.32 -15.10 43.18
CA THR A 104 -9.71 -15.80 44.30
C THR A 104 -9.13 -14.78 45.29
N PRO A 105 -9.41 -14.91 46.61
CA PRO A 105 -9.05 -13.88 47.57
C PRO A 105 -7.66 -14.15 48.17
N LEU A 106 -6.90 -13.09 48.40
CA LEU A 106 -5.67 -13.13 49.22
C LEU A 106 -5.79 -12.20 50.44
N PRO A 107 -5.10 -12.49 51.54
CA PRO A 107 -5.45 -12.06 52.87
C PRO A 107 -4.83 -10.72 53.29
N PHE A 108 -5.50 -10.14 54.25
CA PHE A 108 -5.23 -8.89 54.94
C PHE A 108 -3.85 -8.77 55.60
N SER A 109 -3.32 -7.55 55.56
CA SER A 109 -2.56 -7.02 56.70
C SER A 109 -2.79 -5.52 56.86
N THR A 110 -3.08 -5.15 58.05
CA THR A 110 -3.52 -3.88 58.64
C THR A 110 -2.45 -2.78 58.71
N SER A 111 -2.85 -1.52 58.52
CA SER A 111 -2.71 -0.42 59.48
C SER A 111 -3.16 0.93 58.93
N SER A 112 -4.08 1.56 59.64
CA SER A 112 -4.54 2.95 59.54
C SER A 112 -3.61 3.92 60.31
N PRO A 113 -3.70 5.27 60.20
CA PRO A 113 -4.80 5.99 60.86
C PRO A 113 -5.39 7.25 60.15
N GLN A 114 -6.67 7.44 60.33
CA GLN A 114 -7.55 8.56 60.65
C GLN A 114 -7.13 10.03 60.36
N SER A 115 -8.07 10.80 59.72
CA SER A 115 -8.86 11.88 60.35
C SER A 115 -9.86 12.49 59.33
N GLU A 116 -11.11 12.34 59.62
CA GLU A 116 -12.17 13.30 60.05
C GLU A 116 -12.66 14.31 59.00
N GLY A 117 -14.04 14.27 58.79
CA GLY A 117 -14.83 15.39 58.30
C GLY A 117 -16.03 15.04 57.44
N GLU A 118 -17.12 14.70 58.13
CA GLU A 118 -18.52 14.62 57.58
C GLU A 118 -19.17 16.00 57.45
N PRO A 119 -20.45 16.26 57.05
CA PRO A 119 -21.50 15.35 56.54
C PRO A 119 -22.46 15.95 55.46
N LEU A 120 -23.41 15.06 55.05
CA LEU A 120 -24.84 15.29 54.69
C LEU A 120 -25.23 15.79 53.28
N PHE A 121 -26.01 15.03 52.54
CA PHE A 121 -27.50 14.93 52.49
C PHE A 121 -27.96 13.78 51.60
N GLU A 122 -28.74 12.95 52.15
CA GLU A 122 -30.11 12.44 51.99
C GLU A 122 -30.47 11.69 50.67
N THR A 123 -30.95 10.52 50.95
CA THR A 123 -31.61 9.47 50.16
C THR A 123 -33.06 9.83 49.76
N GLU A 124 -33.50 9.36 48.62
CA GLU A 124 -34.89 8.91 48.42
C GLU A 124 -34.92 7.62 47.58
N GLU A 125 -35.48 6.61 48.21
CA GLU A 125 -35.95 5.34 47.63
C GLU A 125 -37.34 5.50 47.01
N ILE A 126 -37.71 4.53 46.11
CA ILE A 126 -39.03 3.81 46.06
C ILE A 126 -39.45 3.51 44.62
N PRO A 127 -40.17 2.45 44.32
CA PRO A 127 -40.11 1.00 44.56
C PRO A 127 -40.29 0.10 43.29
N ALA A 128 -40.24 -1.18 43.53
CA ALA A 128 -40.38 -2.29 42.58
C ALA A 128 -41.82 -2.61 42.16
N GLU A 129 -41.90 -3.47 41.13
CA GLU A 129 -42.90 -4.44 40.73
C GLU A 129 -44.18 -4.04 39.97
N SER A 130 -44.30 -4.63 38.76
CA SER A 130 -45.44 -5.49 38.47
C SER A 130 -45.20 -6.44 37.28
N LYS A 131 -45.38 -7.71 37.53
CA LYS A 131 -45.47 -8.82 36.56
C LYS A 131 -46.77 -8.70 35.75
N ILE A 132 -46.71 -9.03 34.45
CA ILE A 132 -47.91 -9.48 33.71
C ILE A 132 -47.56 -10.74 32.89
N GLN A 133 -48.51 -11.69 33.01
CA GLN A 133 -48.52 -13.07 32.55
C GLN A 133 -48.63 -13.26 31.05
N GLU A 134 -48.04 -14.38 30.63
CA GLU A 134 -48.27 -15.05 29.33
C GLU A 134 -49.69 -15.65 29.24
N THR A 135 -50.27 -15.62 28.04
CA THR A 135 -51.29 -16.61 27.60
C THR A 135 -51.09 -16.95 26.12
N PRO A 136 -51.36 -18.22 25.73
CA PRO A 136 -50.85 -18.83 24.49
C PRO A 136 -51.79 -18.77 23.27
N PRO A 137 -51.40 -19.27 22.07
CA PRO A 137 -51.89 -18.82 20.78
C PRO A 137 -52.99 -19.66 20.20
N LYS A 138 -53.79 -19.11 19.32
CA LYS A 138 -54.73 -19.80 18.42
C LYS A 138 -54.15 -19.97 17.02
N LYS A 139 -54.30 -21.21 16.51
CA LYS A 139 -53.94 -21.70 15.19
C LYS A 139 -54.81 -21.13 14.06
N GLY A 140 -54.22 -20.95 12.90
CA GLY A 140 -54.88 -21.18 11.62
C GLY A 140 -54.54 -20.24 10.50
N GLY A 141 -53.93 -20.79 9.41
CA GLY A 141 -53.88 -20.13 8.11
C GLY A 141 -52.59 -20.47 7.33
N LYS A 142 -52.63 -21.42 6.40
CA LYS A 142 -51.54 -21.79 5.49
C LYS A 142 -51.28 -20.67 4.51
N SER A 143 -50.05 -20.14 4.48
CA SER A 143 -49.53 -19.44 3.32
C SER A 143 -48.13 -20.00 3.02
N THR A 144 -47.94 -20.38 1.79
CA THR A 144 -46.71 -20.93 1.22
C THR A 144 -45.63 -19.86 1.25
N LYS A 145 -44.69 -19.99 2.19
CA LYS A 145 -43.45 -19.14 2.18
C LYS A 145 -42.32 -19.88 1.46
N TRP A 146 -41.83 -19.30 0.39
CA TRP A 146 -40.53 -19.62 -0.15
C TRP A 146 -39.47 -19.18 0.85
N LYS A 147 -38.75 -20.12 1.43
CA LYS A 147 -37.60 -19.82 2.26
C LYS A 147 -36.39 -19.69 1.34
N LEU A 148 -35.90 -18.47 1.11
CA LEU A 148 -34.51 -18.26 0.75
C LEU A 148 -33.68 -18.59 2.00
N SER A 149 -32.62 -19.35 1.86
CA SER A 149 -31.80 -19.75 2.99
C SER A 149 -30.97 -18.54 3.48
N ASP A 150 -30.84 -18.39 4.77
CA ASP A 150 -30.07 -17.34 5.45
C ASP A 150 -28.60 -17.24 4.94
N LYS A 151 -28.07 -18.34 4.39
CA LYS A 151 -26.74 -18.35 3.79
C LYS A 151 -26.61 -17.53 2.50
N THR A 152 -27.66 -17.41 1.70
CA THR A 152 -27.64 -16.62 0.47
C THR A 152 -27.74 -15.12 0.76
N LEU A 153 -28.47 -14.75 1.81
CA LEU A 153 -28.59 -13.35 2.26
C LEU A 153 -27.28 -12.86 2.91
N VAL A 154 -26.65 -13.71 3.72
CA VAL A 154 -25.33 -13.41 4.34
C VAL A 154 -24.25 -13.30 3.27
N LEU A 155 -24.27 -14.15 2.25
CA LEU A 155 -23.30 -14.11 1.16
C LEU A 155 -23.45 -12.82 0.33
N ALA A 156 -24.68 -12.37 0.06
CA ALA A 156 -24.93 -11.11 -0.65
C ALA A 156 -24.57 -9.88 0.20
N LEU A 157 -24.77 -9.93 1.51
CA LEU A 157 -24.52 -8.80 2.42
C LEU A 157 -23.06 -8.64 2.85
N VAL A 158 -22.25 -9.71 2.77
CA VAL A 158 -20.84 -9.67 3.17
C VAL A 158 -19.93 -9.48 1.96
N ILE A 159 -20.25 -10.05 0.81
CA ILE A 159 -19.41 -9.95 -0.38
C ILE A 159 -19.55 -8.60 -1.09
N THR A 160 -20.74 -7.98 -1.06
CA THR A 160 -20.98 -6.73 -1.77
C THR A 160 -20.21 -5.54 -1.20
N PRO A 161 -20.15 -5.30 0.13
CA PRO A 161 -19.35 -4.22 0.71
C PRO A 161 -17.83 -4.43 0.51
N THR A 162 -17.37 -5.66 0.67
CA THR A 162 -15.95 -6.01 0.50
C THR A 162 -15.47 -5.78 -0.93
N LEU A 163 -16.33 -6.08 -1.93
CA LEU A 163 -16.03 -5.82 -3.34
C LEU A 163 -16.12 -4.33 -3.69
N ILE A 164 -16.94 -3.53 -3.00
CA ILE A 164 -17.03 -2.09 -3.23
C ILE A 164 -15.78 -1.38 -2.71
N VAL A 165 -15.26 -1.76 -1.56
CA VAL A 165 -14.01 -1.21 -1.00
C VAL A 165 -12.79 -1.67 -1.80
N CYS A 166 -12.74 -2.95 -2.18
CA CYS A 166 -11.71 -3.45 -3.11
C CYS A 166 -11.88 -2.90 -4.52
N GLY A 167 -13.11 -2.56 -4.94
CA GLY A 167 -13.42 -1.98 -6.25
C GLY A 167 -12.92 -0.55 -6.41
N LEU A 168 -12.93 0.28 -5.37
CA LEU A 168 -12.56 1.69 -5.46
C LEU A 168 -11.06 1.92 -5.64
N GLY A 169 -10.21 1.09 -5.04
CA GLY A 169 -8.77 1.08 -5.30
C GLY A 169 -8.41 0.53 -6.68
N SER A 170 -9.25 -0.35 -7.22
CA SER A 170 -8.94 -1.09 -8.46
C SER A 170 -9.36 -0.40 -9.76
N ILE A 171 -10.14 0.67 -9.72
CA ILE A 171 -10.81 1.22 -10.91
C ILE A 171 -10.16 2.47 -11.46
N TYR A 172 -9.36 3.16 -10.67
CA TYR A 172 -8.58 4.31 -11.11
C TYR A 172 -7.61 4.00 -12.27
N LEU A 173 -7.19 2.75 -12.39
CA LEU A 173 -6.15 2.31 -13.34
C LEU A 173 -6.64 2.09 -14.78
N LEU A 174 -7.91 2.33 -15.08
CA LEU A 174 -8.51 1.89 -16.36
C LEU A 174 -8.55 2.90 -17.48
N LEU A 175 -8.24 4.16 -17.27
CA LEU A 175 -8.65 5.19 -18.23
C LEU A 175 -7.59 6.11 -18.80
N SER A 176 -6.31 5.86 -18.60
CA SER A 176 -5.26 6.72 -19.18
C SER A 176 -4.70 6.25 -20.54
N GLY A 177 -5.47 5.59 -21.34
CA GLY A 177 -4.92 5.15 -22.63
C GLY A 177 -5.92 4.97 -23.75
N ARG A 178 -6.29 6.03 -24.45
CA ARG A 178 -6.47 6.18 -25.89
C ARG A 178 -7.33 7.39 -26.25
N LEU A 179 -6.72 8.35 -26.87
CA LEU A 179 -7.23 9.10 -28.02
C LEU A 179 -6.13 10.06 -28.50
N THR A 180 -5.31 9.58 -29.41
CA THR A 180 -4.53 10.46 -30.27
C THR A 180 -5.22 10.49 -31.63
N GLN A 181 -5.66 11.65 -31.99
CA GLN A 181 -5.44 12.33 -33.31
C GLN A 181 -6.41 13.49 -33.46
N ILE A 182 -5.84 14.59 -33.77
CA ILE A 182 -6.28 15.68 -34.62
C ILE A 182 -6.13 17.04 -33.93
N TRP A 183 -5.28 17.83 -34.60
CA TRP A 183 -5.07 19.28 -34.59
C TRP A 183 -3.95 19.81 -33.73
N SER A 184 -2.88 20.15 -34.44
CA SER A 184 -1.91 21.17 -34.05
C SER A 184 -2.46 22.56 -34.38
N PRO A 185 -2.26 23.51 -33.55
CA PRO A 185 -1.89 24.84 -33.97
C PRO A 185 -0.56 25.30 -33.39
N SER A 186 0.17 25.95 -34.23
CA SER A 186 1.49 26.52 -34.11
C SER A 186 1.74 27.36 -32.86
N SER A 187 2.84 27.04 -32.23
CA SER A 187 3.79 27.80 -31.41
C SER A 187 3.65 29.33 -31.36
N ASN A 188 3.63 29.85 -30.14
CA ASN A 188 4.37 31.01 -29.68
C ASN A 188 4.43 30.93 -28.14
N LEU A 189 5.37 30.18 -27.59
CA LEU A 189 5.73 30.26 -26.17
C LEU A 189 6.90 31.25 -26.04
N PRO A 190 6.86 32.16 -25.05
CA PRO A 190 8.01 33.00 -24.71
C PRO A 190 9.14 32.13 -24.13
N PRO A 191 10.41 32.52 -24.32
CA PRO A 191 11.55 31.73 -23.84
C PRO A 191 11.55 31.60 -22.34
N ALA A 192 11.91 30.41 -21.85
CA ALA A 192 12.08 30.12 -20.44
C ALA A 192 12.98 31.13 -19.73
N PRO A 193 12.65 31.52 -18.49
CA PRO A 193 13.52 32.40 -17.73
C PRO A 193 14.85 31.74 -17.45
N THR A 194 15.93 32.38 -17.94
CA THR A 194 17.33 32.03 -17.60
C THR A 194 17.57 32.37 -16.14
N PHE A 195 17.92 31.39 -15.34
CA PHE A 195 18.42 31.60 -13.99
C PHE A 195 19.76 32.37 -14.03
N PRO A 196 20.02 33.28 -13.11
CA PRO A 196 21.29 33.94 -13.01
C PRO A 196 22.36 32.96 -12.53
N ALA A 197 23.31 32.66 -13.39
CA ALA A 197 24.53 31.97 -13.03
C ALA A 197 25.40 32.90 -12.17
N GLN A 198 25.35 32.74 -10.87
CA GLN A 198 26.36 33.25 -9.96
C GLN A 198 26.57 32.26 -8.82
N TRP A 199 27.27 31.19 -9.15
CA TRP A 199 28.10 30.50 -8.17
C TRP A 199 29.55 30.76 -8.58
N GLY A 200 30.32 31.26 -7.63
CA GLY A 200 31.68 31.64 -7.83
C GLY A 200 32.54 30.49 -8.36
N THR A 201 33.34 30.81 -9.36
CA THR A 201 34.42 29.96 -9.83
C THR A 201 35.50 29.91 -8.76
N ASP A 202 35.45 28.94 -7.88
CA ASP A 202 36.62 28.55 -7.12
C ASP A 202 37.56 27.75 -8.02
N THR A 203 38.78 28.17 -8.10
CA THR A 203 39.87 27.59 -8.85
C THR A 203 40.05 26.12 -8.40
N PRO A 204 40.19 25.15 -9.32
CA PRO A 204 40.43 23.77 -8.94
C PRO A 204 41.74 23.66 -8.17
N ALA A 205 41.68 23.06 -6.98
CA ALA A 205 42.81 22.61 -6.22
C ALA A 205 43.63 21.59 -7.06
N PRO A 206 44.96 21.52 -6.89
CA PRO A 206 45.77 20.59 -7.66
C PRO A 206 45.32 19.15 -7.41
N THR A 207 45.13 18.41 -8.50
CA THR A 207 44.80 16.98 -8.50
C THR A 207 45.85 16.24 -7.70
N GLU A 208 45.51 15.76 -6.53
CA GLU A 208 46.30 14.78 -5.81
C GLU A 208 46.31 13.49 -6.66
N THR A 209 47.51 13.07 -7.02
CA THR A 209 47.76 11.80 -7.70
C THR A 209 47.24 10.69 -6.76
N LEU A 210 46.22 9.97 -7.19
CA LEU A 210 45.72 8.76 -6.51
C LEU A 210 46.93 7.85 -6.26
N GLY A 211 47.22 7.58 -5.00
CA GLY A 211 48.17 6.59 -4.57
C GLY A 211 47.76 5.19 -5.07
N PRO A 212 48.67 4.22 -5.03
CA PRO A 212 48.37 2.86 -5.44
C PRO A 212 47.12 2.36 -4.68
N PRO A 213 46.27 1.57 -5.36
CA PRO A 213 45.01 1.10 -4.75
C PRO A 213 45.31 0.46 -3.40
N THR A 214 44.56 0.91 -2.41
CA THR A 214 44.57 0.33 -1.05
C THR A 214 44.35 -1.17 -1.20
N PRO A 215 45.17 -2.03 -0.55
CA PRO A 215 44.94 -3.47 -0.61
C PRO A 215 43.54 -3.80 -0.21
N LEU A 216 42.85 -4.69 -0.98
CA LEU A 216 41.56 -5.24 -0.67
C LEU A 216 41.52 -5.57 0.84
N PRO A 217 40.42 -5.25 1.52
CA PRO A 217 40.23 -5.62 2.95
C PRO A 217 40.55 -7.10 3.10
N THR A 218 41.33 -7.43 4.09
CA THR A 218 41.64 -8.82 4.46
C THR A 218 40.30 -9.52 4.71
N ALA A 219 40.02 -10.61 3.98
CA ALA A 219 38.81 -11.39 4.13
C ALA A 219 38.52 -11.62 5.61
N ARG A 220 37.30 -11.29 6.07
CA ARG A 220 36.86 -11.59 7.45
C ARG A 220 37.09 -13.08 7.71
N PRO A 221 37.62 -13.47 8.85
CA PRO A 221 37.68 -14.85 9.22
C PRO A 221 36.26 -15.37 9.37
N THR A 222 35.81 -16.21 8.44
CA THR A 222 34.54 -16.89 8.48
C THR A 222 34.72 -18.31 8.95
N VAL A 223 33.82 -18.78 9.76
CA VAL A 223 33.81 -20.17 10.27
C VAL A 223 33.37 -21.09 9.13
N GLU A 224 34.02 -22.27 8.99
CA GLU A 224 33.53 -23.28 8.04
C GLU A 224 32.18 -23.81 8.49
N TYR A 225 31.18 -23.73 7.63
CA TYR A 225 29.84 -24.31 7.79
C TYR A 225 29.29 -24.78 6.43
N THR A 226 28.30 -25.66 6.50
CA THR A 226 27.61 -26.13 5.30
C THR A 226 26.15 -25.72 5.39
N PRO A 227 25.70 -24.74 4.58
CA PRO A 227 24.30 -24.36 4.56
C PRO A 227 23.45 -25.55 4.04
N LEU A 228 22.20 -25.63 4.49
CA LEU A 228 21.25 -26.70 4.14
C LEU A 228 19.96 -26.08 3.63
N PHE A 229 19.42 -26.61 2.55
CA PHE A 229 18.07 -26.28 2.08
C PHE A 229 17.09 -27.38 2.43
N GLU A 230 16.00 -27.05 3.13
CA GLU A 230 14.91 -27.95 3.48
C GLU A 230 13.64 -27.47 2.76
N GLU A 231 13.15 -28.28 1.83
CA GLU A 231 11.92 -27.99 1.12
C GLU A 231 10.70 -28.12 2.03
N SER A 232 9.75 -27.20 1.90
CA SER A 232 8.50 -27.17 2.66
C SER A 232 7.31 -26.80 1.77
N THR A 233 6.11 -27.04 2.28
CA THR A 233 4.91 -26.45 1.67
C THR A 233 4.96 -24.94 1.76
N CYS A 234 4.51 -24.26 0.70
CA CYS A 234 4.43 -22.80 0.72
C CYS A 234 3.47 -22.32 1.81
N PRO A 235 3.82 -21.27 2.54
CA PRO A 235 3.03 -20.77 3.67
C PRO A 235 1.81 -19.93 3.22
N PHE A 236 1.63 -19.70 1.93
CA PHE A 236 0.58 -18.95 1.31
C PHE A 236 -0.19 -19.76 0.28
N GLU A 237 -1.36 -19.28 -0.14
CA GLU A 237 -2.14 -19.93 -1.17
C GLU A 237 -1.47 -19.77 -2.54
N VAL A 238 -1.00 -20.88 -3.08
CA VAL A 238 -0.36 -20.91 -4.40
C VAL A 238 -1.41 -20.90 -5.49
N LEU A 239 -1.33 -19.95 -6.40
CA LEU A 239 -2.17 -19.92 -7.58
C LEU A 239 -1.94 -21.20 -8.43
N THR A 240 -2.99 -21.90 -8.79
CA THR A 240 -2.92 -23.24 -9.40
C THR A 240 -2.11 -23.34 -10.70
N PHE A 241 -1.77 -22.21 -11.31
CA PHE A 241 -1.01 -22.11 -12.55
C PHE A 241 0.44 -21.64 -12.33
N VAL A 242 0.82 -21.37 -11.09
CA VAL A 242 2.17 -20.93 -10.73
C VAL A 242 2.95 -22.12 -10.20
N ASP A 243 4.13 -22.33 -10.75
CA ASP A 243 5.08 -23.29 -10.21
C ASP A 243 5.99 -22.56 -9.23
N VAL A 244 5.81 -22.84 -7.94
CA VAL A 244 6.58 -22.24 -6.88
C VAL A 244 7.11 -23.28 -5.91
N ARG A 245 8.39 -23.18 -5.60
CA ARG A 245 9.09 -24.04 -4.65
C ARG A 245 9.41 -23.23 -3.41
N CYS A 246 8.96 -23.70 -2.25
CA CYS A 246 9.22 -23.07 -0.96
C CYS A 246 10.09 -23.93 -0.06
N GLY A 247 10.79 -23.28 0.87
CA GLY A 247 11.63 -24.00 1.83
C GLY A 247 12.39 -23.05 2.75
N TYR A 248 13.32 -23.65 3.49
CA TYR A 248 14.18 -22.91 4.42
C TYR A 248 15.65 -23.17 4.11
N VAL A 249 16.43 -22.08 4.14
CA VAL A 249 17.89 -22.15 4.09
C VAL A 249 18.44 -21.96 5.51
N THR A 250 19.17 -22.96 6.01
CA THR A 250 19.81 -22.90 7.32
C THR A 250 21.21 -22.31 7.18
N VAL A 251 21.50 -21.24 7.92
CA VAL A 251 22.79 -20.52 7.93
C VAL A 251 23.22 -20.23 9.36
N PRO A 252 24.52 -19.96 9.63
CA PRO A 252 24.93 -19.48 10.94
C PRO A 252 24.30 -18.14 11.27
N GLU A 253 23.86 -17.95 12.53
CA GLU A 253 23.43 -16.65 13.00
C GLU A 253 24.57 -15.62 12.93
N ASP A 254 25.76 -16.02 13.42
CA ASP A 254 26.97 -15.20 13.46
C ASP A 254 28.12 -15.96 12.77
N ARG A 255 28.52 -15.49 11.57
CA ARG A 255 29.58 -16.14 10.78
C ARG A 255 30.98 -15.91 11.32
N THR A 256 31.14 -15.06 12.33
CA THR A 256 32.41 -14.80 13.03
C THR A 256 32.52 -15.55 14.34
N GLY A 257 31.42 -16.13 14.81
CA GLY A 257 31.29 -16.77 16.10
C GLY A 257 31.14 -18.29 16.03
N ASP A 258 30.28 -18.85 16.88
CA ASP A 258 30.02 -20.30 16.94
C ASP A 258 29.05 -20.70 15.77
N PRO A 259 29.50 -21.51 14.80
CA PRO A 259 28.67 -21.91 13.69
C PRO A 259 27.56 -22.90 14.03
N SER A 260 27.56 -23.45 15.24
CA SER A 260 26.50 -24.36 15.67
C SER A 260 25.19 -23.64 16.01
N HIS A 261 25.26 -22.34 16.27
CA HIS A 261 24.06 -21.50 16.42
C HIS A 261 23.58 -21.03 15.06
N THR A 262 22.51 -21.62 14.56
CA THR A 262 21.99 -21.42 13.21
C THR A 262 20.61 -20.78 13.23
N ILE A 263 20.30 -20.11 12.15
CA ILE A 263 18.99 -19.53 11.84
C ILE A 263 18.45 -20.11 10.54
N ARG A 264 17.15 -19.95 10.27
CA ARG A 264 16.48 -20.45 9.08
C ARG A 264 15.87 -19.30 8.31
N LEU A 265 16.20 -19.20 7.02
CA LEU A 265 15.70 -18.17 6.13
C LEU A 265 14.59 -18.78 5.27
N ALA A 266 13.39 -18.21 5.33
CA ALA A 266 12.29 -18.62 4.47
C ALA A 266 12.53 -18.17 3.03
N VAL A 267 12.37 -19.07 2.05
CA VAL A 267 12.65 -18.83 0.63
C VAL A 267 11.49 -19.33 -0.22
N ALA A 268 11.15 -18.57 -1.27
CA ALA A 268 10.27 -19.02 -2.34
C ALA A 268 10.91 -18.76 -3.71
N VAL A 269 10.86 -19.74 -4.59
CA VAL A 269 11.36 -19.68 -5.97
C VAL A 269 10.18 -19.87 -6.90
N TYR A 270 9.82 -18.87 -7.64
CA TYR A 270 8.80 -18.90 -8.68
C TYR A 270 9.48 -19.25 -9.99
N HIS A 271 9.11 -20.39 -10.56
CA HIS A 271 9.72 -20.85 -11.81
C HIS A 271 9.15 -20.13 -13.01
N SER A 272 10.01 -19.86 -13.98
CA SER A 272 9.67 -19.26 -15.26
C SER A 272 8.63 -20.10 -16.01
N PHE A 273 7.78 -19.40 -16.76
CA PHE A 273 6.87 -20.06 -17.72
C PHE A 273 7.56 -20.50 -19.03
N SER A 274 8.83 -20.15 -19.21
CA SER A 274 9.62 -20.51 -20.37
C SER A 274 10.10 -21.96 -20.29
N ASP A 275 10.04 -22.70 -21.40
CA ASP A 275 10.65 -24.04 -21.48
C ASP A 275 12.18 -24.01 -21.44
N ASN A 276 12.77 -22.87 -21.75
CA ASN A 276 14.20 -22.58 -21.64
C ASN A 276 14.38 -21.26 -20.90
N PRO A 277 14.27 -21.25 -19.58
CA PRO A 277 14.50 -20.04 -18.81
C PRO A 277 15.94 -19.58 -18.92
N GLU A 278 16.15 -18.28 -18.84
CA GLU A 278 17.49 -17.72 -18.66
C GLU A 278 18.11 -18.26 -17.36
N SER A 279 19.40 -18.51 -17.37
CA SER A 279 20.11 -19.10 -16.22
C SER A 279 20.39 -18.12 -15.08
N ASP A 280 20.03 -16.86 -15.26
CA ASP A 280 20.23 -15.72 -14.36
C ASP A 280 18.88 -15.25 -13.80
N PRO A 281 18.40 -15.81 -12.68
CA PRO A 281 17.13 -15.44 -12.07
C PRO A 281 17.15 -13.98 -11.58
N VAL A 282 15.99 -13.47 -11.23
CA VAL A 282 15.85 -12.22 -10.48
C VAL A 282 15.69 -12.53 -9.00
N LEU A 283 16.52 -11.97 -8.16
CA LEU A 283 16.39 -12.04 -6.70
C LEU A 283 15.91 -10.71 -6.15
N PHE A 284 14.72 -10.72 -5.56
CA PHE A 284 14.15 -9.54 -4.94
C PHE A 284 14.66 -9.36 -3.51
N LEU A 285 15.15 -8.16 -3.23
CA LEU A 285 15.63 -7.72 -1.93
C LEU A 285 14.70 -6.65 -1.40
N GLN A 286 13.89 -7.05 -0.42
CA GLN A 286 12.85 -6.19 0.15
C GLN A 286 13.45 -5.08 1.03
N GLY A 287 12.71 -3.98 1.11
CA GLY A 287 13.06 -2.79 1.89
C GLY A 287 12.71 -2.85 3.37
N GLY A 288 12.43 -1.72 3.91
CA GLY A 288 12.14 -1.47 5.33
C GLY A 288 13.24 -0.63 5.99
N PRO A 289 14.31 -1.20 6.61
CA PRO A 289 14.63 -2.64 6.77
C PRO A 289 13.60 -3.41 7.58
N GLY A 290 13.57 -4.72 7.39
CA GLY A 290 12.74 -5.59 8.22
C GLY A 290 11.41 -6.04 7.59
N ALA A 291 11.09 -5.60 6.37
CA ALA A 291 9.87 -6.03 5.69
C ALA A 291 9.99 -7.48 5.16
N GLU A 292 8.87 -8.20 5.24
CA GLU A 292 8.75 -9.56 4.72
C GLU A 292 8.66 -9.55 3.19
N ALA A 293 9.26 -10.53 2.54
CA ALA A 293 9.25 -10.66 1.08
C ALA A 293 8.43 -11.85 0.60
N VAL A 294 8.45 -12.95 1.34
CA VAL A 294 7.81 -14.21 0.94
C VAL A 294 6.29 -14.06 0.86
N GLN A 295 5.65 -13.51 1.89
CA GLN A 295 4.20 -13.26 1.87
C GLN A 295 3.85 -12.17 0.84
N LEU A 296 4.61 -11.07 0.80
CA LEU A 296 4.41 -9.99 -0.16
C LEU A 296 4.43 -10.49 -1.61
N SER A 297 5.31 -11.44 -1.94
CA SER A 297 5.41 -11.98 -3.30
C SER A 297 4.14 -12.69 -3.75
N ALA A 298 3.40 -13.30 -2.83
CA ALA A 298 2.10 -13.90 -3.11
C ALA A 298 1.00 -12.84 -3.24
N ASP A 299 0.96 -11.87 -2.34
CA ASP A 299 -0.06 -10.83 -2.29
C ASP A 299 0.07 -9.86 -3.47
N ALA A 300 1.29 -9.50 -3.84
CA ALA A 300 1.62 -8.60 -4.94
C ALA A 300 2.07 -9.34 -6.22
N TYR A 301 1.70 -10.61 -6.38
CA TYR A 301 2.18 -11.50 -7.44
C TYR A 301 2.18 -10.87 -8.83
N SER A 302 1.09 -10.25 -9.23
CA SER A 302 0.91 -9.71 -10.60
C SER A 302 1.80 -8.50 -10.91
N VAL A 303 2.30 -7.81 -9.90
CA VAL A 303 3.15 -6.62 -10.06
C VAL A 303 4.62 -6.95 -9.78
N LEU A 304 4.86 -7.74 -8.74
CA LEU A 304 6.22 -8.01 -8.27
C LEU A 304 6.86 -9.23 -8.94
N VAL A 305 6.10 -10.30 -9.19
CA VAL A 305 6.64 -11.60 -9.61
C VAL A 305 6.38 -11.87 -11.09
N GLU A 306 5.12 -11.80 -11.50
CA GLU A 306 4.68 -12.17 -12.87
C GLU A 306 5.45 -11.47 -14.00
N PRO A 307 5.87 -10.19 -13.89
CA PRO A 307 6.58 -9.49 -14.97
C PRO A 307 7.88 -10.19 -15.42
N PHE A 308 8.49 -10.99 -14.55
CA PHE A 308 9.78 -11.65 -14.81
C PHE A 308 9.64 -13.09 -15.32
N LEU A 309 8.54 -13.78 -14.98
CA LEU A 309 8.37 -15.21 -15.22
C LEU A 309 8.27 -15.61 -16.69
N SER A 310 8.13 -14.66 -17.60
CA SER A 310 8.18 -14.96 -19.05
C SER A 310 9.55 -15.46 -19.53
N LYS A 311 10.63 -15.14 -18.79
CA LYS A 311 12.01 -15.46 -19.19
C LYS A 311 12.86 -16.05 -18.06
N ARG A 312 12.63 -15.65 -16.80
CA ARG A 312 13.52 -15.94 -15.66
C ARG A 312 12.75 -16.46 -14.47
N ASP A 313 13.39 -17.26 -13.68
CA ASP A 313 12.93 -17.57 -12.32
C ASP A 313 12.99 -16.29 -11.47
N PHE A 314 12.07 -16.22 -10.50
CA PHE A 314 12.02 -15.12 -9.55
C PHE A 314 12.17 -15.66 -8.12
N ILE A 315 13.18 -15.16 -7.41
CA ILE A 315 13.53 -15.63 -6.07
C ILE A 315 13.20 -14.55 -5.07
N VAL A 316 12.55 -14.93 -3.99
CA VAL A 316 12.34 -14.09 -2.81
C VAL A 316 12.78 -14.86 -1.57
N PHE A 317 13.26 -14.13 -0.60
CA PHE A 317 13.50 -14.71 0.72
C PHE A 317 13.25 -13.68 1.80
N ASP A 318 12.76 -14.12 2.94
CA ASP A 318 12.70 -13.28 4.12
C ASP A 318 14.10 -13.16 4.72
N GLN A 319 14.62 -11.95 4.75
CA GLN A 319 15.94 -11.68 5.31
C GLN A 319 15.99 -12.12 6.77
N ARG A 320 17.21 -12.34 7.31
CA ARG A 320 17.36 -12.71 8.73
C ARG A 320 16.57 -11.78 9.64
N GLY A 321 15.78 -12.36 10.53
CA GLY A 321 14.96 -11.60 11.47
C GLY A 321 13.66 -11.01 10.90
N THR A 322 13.27 -11.35 9.65
CA THR A 322 12.03 -10.88 9.05
C THR A 322 11.04 -12.01 8.80
N GLY A 323 9.77 -11.64 8.67
CA GLY A 323 8.69 -12.48 8.18
C GLY A 323 8.67 -13.89 8.75
N LEU A 324 8.78 -14.87 7.87
CA LEU A 324 8.75 -16.31 8.17
C LEU A 324 10.13 -16.90 8.48
N SER A 325 11.21 -16.11 8.42
CA SER A 325 12.54 -16.54 8.88
C SER A 325 12.58 -16.74 10.37
N ASP A 326 13.34 -17.71 10.83
CA ASP A 326 13.40 -18.14 12.24
C ASP A 326 14.82 -17.99 12.79
N PRO A 327 15.04 -17.13 13.83
CA PRO A 327 14.00 -16.33 14.50
C PRO A 327 13.57 -15.11 13.68
N SER A 328 12.28 -14.75 13.80
CA SER A 328 11.79 -13.44 13.41
C SER A 328 11.94 -12.46 14.56
N LEU A 329 12.45 -11.24 14.29
CA LEU A 329 12.59 -10.18 15.27
C LEU A 329 11.30 -9.36 15.41
N GLN A 330 10.15 -10.03 15.33
CA GLN A 330 8.85 -9.45 15.58
C GLN A 330 8.70 -9.02 17.04
N CYS A 331 8.06 -7.88 17.26
CA CYS A 331 7.79 -7.30 18.57
C CYS A 331 6.34 -6.85 18.62
N GLU A 332 5.42 -7.77 18.91
CA GLU A 332 3.98 -7.47 18.96
C GLU A 332 3.66 -6.30 19.90
N GLU A 333 4.34 -6.20 21.05
CA GLU A 333 4.13 -5.12 21.99
C GLU A 333 4.49 -3.76 21.41
N LEU A 334 5.55 -3.70 20.62
CA LEU A 334 5.98 -2.48 19.95
C LEU A 334 5.03 -2.11 18.80
N THR A 335 4.61 -3.09 18.01
CA THR A 335 3.60 -2.89 16.96
C THR A 335 2.28 -2.39 17.56
N LYS A 336 1.84 -2.97 18.68
CA LYS A 336 0.65 -2.53 19.41
C LYS A 336 0.81 -1.12 19.96
N THR A 337 1.96 -0.81 20.57
CA THR A 337 2.24 0.55 21.07
C THR A 337 2.19 1.57 19.94
N TYR A 338 2.79 1.26 18.82
CA TYR A 338 2.74 2.11 17.64
C TYR A 338 1.30 2.33 17.14
N SER A 339 0.52 1.25 16.97
CA SER A 339 -0.88 1.35 16.60
C SER A 339 -1.70 2.20 17.56
N GLN A 340 -1.47 2.06 18.87
CA GLN A 340 -2.14 2.90 19.87
C GLN A 340 -1.73 4.38 19.77
N ASP A 341 -0.47 4.65 19.44
CA ASP A 341 0.04 6.02 19.35
C ASP A 341 -0.51 6.75 18.11
N ILE A 342 -0.50 6.11 16.95
CA ILE A 342 -1.06 6.73 15.73
C ILE A 342 -2.57 7.01 15.85
N HIS A 343 -3.27 6.24 16.66
CA HIS A 343 -4.69 6.47 16.96
C HIS A 343 -4.91 7.40 18.17
N GLY A 344 -3.87 8.13 18.59
CA GLY A 344 -3.99 9.11 19.69
C GLY A 344 -4.37 8.54 21.05
N MET A 345 -4.22 7.21 21.24
CA MET A 345 -4.58 6.53 22.49
C MET A 345 -3.47 6.65 23.56
N ILE A 346 -2.30 7.15 23.19
CA ILE A 346 -1.18 7.39 24.12
C ILE A 346 -1.05 8.88 24.40
N GLU A 347 -1.24 9.27 25.66
CA GLU A 347 -1.06 10.66 26.06
C GLU A 347 0.37 11.13 25.84
N ALA A 348 0.55 12.34 25.31
CA ALA A 348 1.86 12.93 25.03
C ALA A 348 2.81 12.91 26.25
N SER A 349 2.27 13.10 27.45
CA SER A 349 3.03 13.09 28.73
C SER A 349 3.60 11.72 29.10
N THR A 350 3.01 10.63 28.63
CA THR A 350 3.40 9.24 28.94
C THR A 350 4.06 8.55 27.76
N ARG A 351 4.00 9.11 26.56
CA ARG A 351 4.47 8.53 25.31
C ARG A 351 5.90 7.98 25.43
N GLU A 352 6.84 8.80 25.90
CA GLU A 352 8.25 8.40 26.08
C GLU A 352 8.40 7.17 26.98
N LEU A 353 7.68 7.12 28.10
CA LEU A 353 7.73 5.99 29.02
C LEU A 353 7.14 4.71 28.43
N VAL A 354 6.01 4.84 27.71
CA VAL A 354 5.35 3.69 27.05
C VAL A 354 6.28 3.09 26.01
N TYR A 355 6.86 3.91 25.13
CA TYR A 355 7.82 3.43 24.14
C TYR A 355 9.07 2.84 24.77
N ALA A 356 9.67 3.49 25.77
CA ALA A 356 10.85 2.95 26.47
C ALA A 356 10.57 1.59 27.11
N THR A 357 9.36 1.38 27.62
CA THR A 357 8.92 0.10 28.18
C THR A 357 8.78 -0.96 27.10
N SER A 358 8.11 -0.65 25.99
CA SER A 358 7.93 -1.57 24.87
C SER A 358 9.26 -1.94 24.21
N PHE A 359 10.20 -1.01 24.06
CA PHE A 359 11.56 -1.28 23.60
C PHE A 359 12.30 -2.23 24.52
N SER A 360 12.26 -1.97 25.83
CA SER A 360 12.93 -2.82 26.82
C SER A 360 12.35 -4.22 26.88
N SER A 361 11.01 -4.33 26.74
CA SER A 361 10.31 -5.61 26.67
C SER A 361 10.75 -6.40 25.43
N CYS A 362 10.74 -5.77 24.27
CA CYS A 362 11.17 -6.37 23.00
C CYS A 362 12.62 -6.87 23.07
N GLN A 363 13.55 -6.03 23.51
CA GLN A 363 14.95 -6.37 23.65
C GLN A 363 15.16 -7.50 24.68
N GLY A 364 14.40 -7.47 25.76
CA GLY A 364 14.42 -8.52 26.79
C GLY A 364 13.96 -9.88 26.25
N LEU A 365 12.93 -9.92 25.42
CA LEU A 365 12.43 -11.13 24.75
C LEU A 365 13.50 -11.73 23.82
N MET A 366 14.11 -10.91 22.97
CA MET A 366 15.17 -11.35 22.05
C MET A 366 16.39 -11.88 22.83
N SER A 367 16.80 -11.19 23.88
CA SER A 367 17.89 -11.64 24.76
C SER A 367 17.59 -12.98 25.47
N ALA A 368 16.33 -13.16 25.89
CA ALA A 368 15.89 -14.41 26.51
C ALA A 368 15.89 -15.60 25.55
N GLN A 369 15.68 -15.34 24.24
CA GLN A 369 15.80 -16.33 23.20
C GLN A 369 17.25 -16.61 22.76
N GLY A 370 18.21 -15.86 23.28
CA GLY A 370 19.63 -16.01 22.96
C GLY A 370 20.02 -15.38 21.61
N ILE A 371 19.16 -14.52 21.03
CA ILE A 371 19.40 -13.85 19.76
C ILE A 371 20.57 -12.89 19.89
N LYS A 372 21.51 -12.96 18.94
CA LYS A 372 22.70 -12.10 18.88
C LYS A 372 22.42 -10.91 17.96
N LEU A 373 21.80 -9.87 18.47
CA LEU A 373 21.39 -8.70 17.69
C LEU A 373 22.49 -8.12 16.80
N ASN A 374 23.76 -8.14 17.24
CA ASN A 374 24.89 -7.67 16.44
C ASN A 374 25.22 -8.54 15.20
N ALA A 375 24.55 -9.68 15.03
CA ALA A 375 24.63 -10.54 13.84
C ALA A 375 23.51 -10.26 12.84
N TYR A 376 22.62 -9.31 13.13
CA TYR A 376 21.54 -8.89 12.22
C TYR A 376 21.90 -7.57 11.56
N THR A 377 22.79 -7.64 10.57
CA THR A 377 23.34 -6.49 9.83
C THR A 377 23.20 -6.70 8.33
N THR A 378 23.33 -5.63 7.55
CA THR A 378 23.32 -5.71 6.07
C THR A 378 24.45 -6.61 5.55
N LEU A 379 25.60 -6.62 6.22
CA LEU A 379 26.74 -7.44 5.82
C LEU A 379 26.49 -8.95 5.99
N GLU A 380 25.85 -9.34 7.10
CA GLU A 380 25.43 -10.73 7.31
C GLU A 380 24.30 -11.14 6.36
N SER A 381 23.36 -10.23 6.06
CA SER A 381 22.29 -10.45 5.06
C SER A 381 22.86 -10.61 3.64
N ALA A 382 23.95 -9.91 3.29
CA ALA A 382 24.62 -10.12 2.02
C ALA A 382 25.28 -11.51 1.91
N ALA A 383 25.83 -12.02 3.01
CA ALA A 383 26.33 -13.40 3.06
C ALA A 383 25.20 -14.42 2.94
N ASP A 384 24.00 -14.10 3.47
CA ASP A 384 22.81 -14.95 3.30
C ASP A 384 22.39 -15.03 1.83
N VAL A 385 22.42 -13.93 1.08
CA VAL A 385 22.15 -13.90 -0.37
C VAL A 385 23.04 -14.88 -1.11
N ARG A 386 24.35 -14.85 -0.85
CA ARG A 386 25.31 -15.80 -1.46
C ARG A 386 24.95 -17.26 -1.10
N ASP A 387 24.61 -17.55 0.14
CA ASP A 387 24.33 -18.89 0.60
C ASP A 387 23.01 -19.43 0.03
N VAL A 388 21.97 -18.58 -0.05
CA VAL A 388 20.68 -18.91 -0.69
C VAL A 388 20.89 -19.28 -2.15
N LEU A 389 21.61 -18.45 -2.93
CA LEU A 389 21.87 -18.71 -4.35
C LEU A 389 22.66 -20.00 -4.57
N LYS A 390 23.72 -20.21 -3.77
CA LYS A 390 24.55 -21.42 -3.86
C LYS A 390 23.74 -22.68 -3.63
N LEU A 391 22.83 -22.68 -2.65
CA LEU A 391 21.99 -23.86 -2.34
C LEU A 391 20.91 -24.09 -3.38
N LEU A 392 20.38 -23.04 -3.95
CA LEU A 392 19.39 -23.13 -5.05
C LEU A 392 20.04 -23.53 -6.38
N GLY A 393 21.38 -23.52 -6.47
CA GLY A 393 22.13 -23.98 -7.66
C GLY A 393 22.35 -22.94 -8.74
N TYR A 394 22.03 -21.67 -8.47
CA TYR A 394 22.27 -20.57 -9.41
C TYR A 394 23.71 -20.08 -9.33
N GLN A 395 24.31 -19.77 -10.49
CA GLN A 395 25.68 -19.29 -10.58
C GLN A 395 25.74 -17.76 -10.46
N THR A 396 24.82 -17.09 -11.13
CA THR A 396 24.71 -15.62 -11.15
C THR A 396 23.25 -15.20 -11.04
N VAL A 397 23.01 -13.98 -10.58
CA VAL A 397 21.69 -13.44 -10.31
C VAL A 397 21.59 -11.98 -10.77
N ASN A 398 20.40 -11.54 -11.12
CA ASN A 398 20.06 -10.12 -11.23
C ASN A 398 19.45 -9.69 -9.90
N LEU A 399 20.12 -8.79 -9.19
CA LEU A 399 19.61 -8.23 -7.95
C LEU A 399 18.50 -7.21 -8.26
N TYR A 400 17.39 -7.29 -7.55
CA TYR A 400 16.35 -6.28 -7.61
C TYR A 400 16.08 -5.78 -6.18
N GLY A 401 16.74 -4.68 -5.83
CA GLY A 401 16.56 -4.04 -4.52
C GLY A 401 15.55 -2.91 -4.58
N ALA A 402 14.64 -2.86 -3.59
CA ALA A 402 13.72 -1.76 -3.38
C ALA A 402 14.00 -1.09 -2.03
N SER A 403 14.12 0.26 -2.01
CA SER A 403 14.35 1.01 -0.77
C SER A 403 15.60 0.50 -0.01
N TYR A 404 15.50 0.10 1.26
CA TYR A 404 16.62 -0.52 1.98
C TYR A 404 17.23 -1.72 1.23
N GLY A 405 16.43 -2.47 0.47
CA GLY A 405 16.93 -3.58 -0.36
C GLY A 405 17.99 -3.16 -1.38
N THR A 406 18.02 -1.88 -1.77
CA THR A 406 19.08 -1.33 -2.63
C THR A 406 20.43 -1.19 -1.90
N ARG A 407 20.38 -0.89 -0.58
CA ARG A 407 21.57 -0.92 0.28
C ARG A 407 22.14 -2.34 0.37
N LEU A 408 21.26 -3.32 0.61
CA LEU A 408 21.67 -4.73 0.62
C LEU A 408 22.25 -5.15 -0.73
N ALA A 409 21.62 -4.77 -1.85
CA ALA A 409 22.13 -5.05 -3.20
C ALA A 409 23.54 -4.47 -3.39
N GLN A 410 23.78 -3.22 -2.99
CA GLN A 410 25.09 -2.58 -3.07
C GLN A 410 26.16 -3.33 -2.24
N VAL A 411 25.80 -3.79 -1.03
CA VAL A 411 26.72 -4.59 -0.20
C VAL A 411 26.98 -5.96 -0.84
N VAL A 412 26.00 -6.62 -1.45
CA VAL A 412 26.20 -7.86 -2.21
C VAL A 412 27.13 -7.62 -3.40
N MET A 413 26.94 -6.54 -4.15
CA MET A 413 27.81 -6.16 -5.28
C MET A 413 29.26 -5.93 -4.83
N ARG A 414 29.47 -5.39 -3.64
CA ARG A 414 30.80 -5.12 -3.07
C ARG A 414 31.48 -6.38 -2.55
N GLU A 415 30.76 -7.21 -1.77
CA GLU A 415 31.31 -8.35 -1.06
C GLU A 415 31.37 -9.64 -1.91
N TYR A 416 30.44 -9.78 -2.86
CA TYR A 416 30.24 -10.99 -3.68
C TYR A 416 30.00 -10.65 -5.16
N PRO A 417 30.85 -9.83 -5.81
CA PRO A 417 30.62 -9.40 -7.19
C PRO A 417 30.49 -10.55 -8.19
N GLU A 418 31.13 -11.68 -7.91
CA GLU A 418 31.16 -12.85 -8.79
C GLU A 418 29.79 -13.55 -8.96
N ILE A 419 28.84 -13.32 -8.05
CA ILE A 419 27.49 -13.87 -8.17
C ILE A 419 26.50 -12.90 -8.82
N VAL A 420 26.90 -11.66 -9.11
CA VAL A 420 25.99 -10.62 -9.60
C VAL A 420 26.19 -10.39 -11.09
N ARG A 421 25.15 -10.63 -11.89
CA ARG A 421 25.13 -10.29 -13.32
C ARG A 421 24.77 -8.81 -13.53
N SER A 422 23.76 -8.34 -12.84
CA SER A 422 23.29 -6.95 -12.89
C SER A 422 22.50 -6.58 -11.63
N ALA A 423 22.30 -5.28 -11.42
CA ALA A 423 21.51 -4.78 -10.29
C ALA A 423 20.45 -3.77 -10.74
N ILE A 424 19.25 -3.89 -10.18
CA ILE A 424 18.18 -2.91 -10.27
C ILE A 424 18.06 -2.29 -8.88
N LEU A 425 18.23 -0.98 -8.79
CA LEU A 425 18.24 -0.21 -7.56
C LEU A 425 17.10 0.80 -7.61
N ASP A 426 15.95 0.42 -7.05
CA ASP A 426 14.74 1.25 -7.04
C ASP A 426 14.59 1.98 -5.71
N SER A 427 14.59 3.32 -5.75
CA SER A 427 14.49 4.17 -4.56
C SER A 427 15.68 3.97 -3.61
N VAL A 428 16.83 4.42 -4.06
CA VAL A 428 18.15 4.05 -3.54
C VAL A 428 18.44 4.57 -2.14
N VAL A 429 18.97 3.68 -1.30
CA VAL A 429 19.63 4.00 -0.03
C VAL A 429 21.14 3.81 -0.19
N PRO A 430 21.95 4.88 -0.22
CA PRO A 430 23.41 4.75 -0.31
C PRO A 430 24.00 4.09 0.94
N VAL A 431 25.04 3.27 0.75
CA VAL A 431 25.68 2.56 1.86
C VAL A 431 26.41 3.54 2.80
N ASP A 432 27.01 4.58 2.24
CA ASP A 432 27.81 5.58 2.96
C ASP A 432 27.00 6.75 3.52
N THR A 433 25.67 6.69 3.41
CA THR A 433 24.76 7.75 3.88
C THR A 433 23.97 7.31 5.12
N SER A 434 24.08 8.07 6.21
CA SER A 434 23.18 7.89 7.35
C SER A 434 21.79 8.41 7.01
N LEU A 435 20.82 7.52 6.90
CA LEU A 435 19.41 7.91 6.73
C LEU A 435 18.96 8.79 7.88
N PHE A 436 19.42 8.52 9.09
CA PHE A 436 18.98 9.25 10.27
C PHE A 436 19.35 10.73 10.23
N SER A 437 20.59 11.07 9.86
CA SER A 437 21.02 12.48 9.75
C SER A 437 20.48 13.18 8.49
N ASN A 438 20.23 12.45 7.41
CA ASN A 438 19.81 13.02 6.13
C ASN A 438 18.29 12.99 5.90
N TYR A 439 17.52 12.31 6.75
CA TYR A 439 16.08 12.19 6.56
C TYR A 439 15.33 13.55 6.51
N PRO A 440 15.69 14.57 7.32
CA PRO A 440 15.09 15.89 7.20
C PRO A 440 15.24 16.52 5.83
N ASN A 441 16.39 16.29 5.17
CA ASN A 441 16.64 16.79 3.81
C ASN A 441 15.80 16.01 2.78
N ALA A 442 15.59 14.71 3.01
CA ALA A 442 14.74 13.88 2.16
C ALA A 442 13.28 14.35 2.22
N ILE A 443 12.76 14.59 3.42
CA ILE A 443 11.42 15.16 3.63
C ILE A 443 11.29 16.52 2.93
N ASP A 444 12.23 17.43 3.15
CA ASP A 444 12.21 18.77 2.54
C ASP A 444 12.20 18.67 1.00
N SER A 445 12.97 17.75 0.42
CA SER A 445 13.00 17.50 -1.02
C SER A 445 11.63 17.10 -1.58
N GLY A 446 10.98 16.10 -0.98
CA GLY A 446 9.65 15.64 -1.43
C GLY A 446 8.58 16.71 -1.29
N LEU A 447 8.53 17.40 -0.15
CA LEU A 447 7.57 18.48 0.10
C LEU A 447 7.79 19.66 -0.87
N ARG A 448 9.04 20.06 -1.13
CA ARG A 448 9.34 21.11 -2.11
C ARG A 448 8.88 20.75 -3.50
N THR A 449 9.05 19.51 -3.90
CA THR A 449 8.54 19.01 -5.19
C THR A 449 7.03 19.21 -5.28
N LEU A 450 6.28 18.85 -4.23
CA LEU A 450 4.84 19.09 -4.18
C LEU A 450 4.50 20.57 -4.30
N PHE A 451 5.12 21.42 -3.46
CA PHE A 451 4.81 22.85 -3.42
C PHE A 451 5.15 23.56 -4.74
N ILE A 452 6.30 23.26 -5.33
CA ILE A 452 6.72 23.84 -6.60
C ILE A 452 5.79 23.41 -7.73
N ASN A 453 5.46 22.11 -7.82
CA ASN A 453 4.61 21.62 -8.90
C ASN A 453 3.17 22.15 -8.79
N CYS A 454 2.61 22.27 -7.59
CA CYS A 454 1.31 22.92 -7.39
C CYS A 454 1.38 24.42 -7.73
N ALA A 455 2.45 25.13 -7.37
CA ALA A 455 2.61 26.55 -7.70
C ALA A 455 2.77 26.79 -9.22
N LEU A 456 3.35 25.85 -9.94
CA LEU A 456 3.51 25.90 -11.40
C LEU A 456 2.25 25.47 -12.16
N ASP A 457 1.39 24.67 -11.55
CA ASP A 457 0.11 24.29 -12.13
C ASP A 457 -0.93 25.40 -11.92
N PRO A 458 -1.46 26.03 -12.99
CA PRO A 458 -2.39 27.16 -12.85
C PRO A 458 -3.67 26.82 -12.08
N LYS A 459 -4.18 25.58 -12.19
CA LYS A 459 -5.40 25.14 -11.50
C LYS A 459 -5.11 24.92 -10.02
N CYS A 460 -4.02 24.20 -9.71
CA CYS A 460 -3.61 23.95 -8.35
C CYS A 460 -3.28 25.25 -7.61
N ASN A 461 -2.48 26.13 -8.21
CA ASN A 461 -2.13 27.42 -7.61
C ASN A 461 -3.32 28.37 -7.42
N ALA A 462 -4.32 28.31 -8.30
CA ALA A 462 -5.54 29.09 -8.14
C ALA A 462 -6.42 28.55 -7.00
N ALA A 463 -6.53 27.23 -6.86
CA ALA A 463 -7.31 26.61 -5.80
C ALA A 463 -6.60 26.64 -4.44
N TYR A 464 -5.28 26.50 -4.43
CA TYR A 464 -4.45 26.35 -3.22
C TYR A 464 -3.26 27.33 -3.22
N PRO A 465 -3.50 28.66 -3.22
CA PRO A 465 -2.44 29.65 -3.29
C PRO A 465 -1.54 29.61 -2.04
N ASN A 466 -0.23 29.79 -2.25
CA ASN A 466 0.78 29.78 -1.15
C ASN A 466 0.82 28.48 -0.35
N LEU A 467 0.67 27.34 -1.02
CA LEU A 467 0.53 26.01 -0.40
C LEU A 467 1.62 25.73 0.66
N GLU A 468 2.88 26.06 0.38
CA GLU A 468 4.00 25.86 1.31
C GLU A 468 3.79 26.65 2.63
N VAL A 469 3.42 27.94 2.53
CA VAL A 469 3.18 28.77 3.70
C VAL A 469 2.01 28.24 4.52
N VAL A 470 0.92 27.90 3.85
CA VAL A 470 -0.28 27.34 4.48
C VAL A 470 0.04 26.02 5.21
N PHE A 471 0.83 25.15 4.59
CA PHE A 471 1.25 23.90 5.20
C PHE A 471 2.04 24.12 6.50
N TRP A 472 3.08 24.95 6.46
CA TRP A 472 3.92 25.17 7.63
C TRP A 472 3.19 25.94 8.75
N ASP A 473 2.33 26.88 8.42
CA ASP A 473 1.48 27.56 9.39
C ASP A 473 0.51 26.58 10.06
N LEU A 474 -0.09 25.66 9.30
CA LEU A 474 -0.96 24.59 9.81
C LEU A 474 -0.21 23.66 10.77
N VAL A 475 0.97 23.15 10.36
CA VAL A 475 1.81 22.28 11.20
C VAL A 475 2.18 22.98 12.51
N ASN A 476 2.66 24.22 12.44
CA ASN A 476 3.02 24.98 13.65
C ASN A 476 1.82 25.26 14.57
N LYS A 477 0.67 25.57 14.00
CA LYS A 477 -0.57 25.81 14.75
C LYS A 477 -1.02 24.56 15.50
N LEU A 478 -1.06 23.40 14.83
CA LEU A 478 -1.51 22.16 15.43
C LEU A 478 -0.51 21.56 16.42
N ASP A 479 0.77 21.85 16.27
CA ASP A 479 1.77 21.50 17.30
C ASP A 479 1.63 22.35 18.56
N ALA A 480 1.24 23.63 18.41
CA ALA A 480 1.00 24.53 19.55
C ALA A 480 -0.37 24.28 20.21
N GLU A 481 -1.38 23.99 19.42
CA GLU A 481 -2.77 23.82 19.83
C GLU A 481 -3.37 22.58 19.14
N PRO A 482 -3.07 21.36 19.61
CA PRO A 482 -3.64 20.12 19.04
C PRO A 482 -5.16 20.11 19.12
N VAL A 483 -5.81 19.53 18.11
CA VAL A 483 -7.26 19.37 18.07
C VAL A 483 -7.66 17.91 18.24
N THR A 484 -8.76 17.66 18.95
CA THR A 484 -9.33 16.33 19.06
C THR A 484 -10.44 16.17 18.04
N VAL A 485 -10.32 15.18 17.18
CA VAL A 485 -11.29 14.85 16.13
C VAL A 485 -11.94 13.52 16.46
N THR A 486 -13.25 13.48 16.32
CA THR A 486 -14.01 12.23 16.47
C THR A 486 -14.67 11.91 15.14
N THR A 487 -14.26 10.78 14.54
CA THR A 487 -14.81 10.31 13.26
C THR A 487 -15.70 9.11 13.51
N SER A 488 -16.92 9.15 12.98
CA SER A 488 -17.85 8.03 13.02
C SER A 488 -17.69 7.20 11.75
N GLY A 489 -17.83 5.86 11.87
CA GLY A 489 -17.87 4.99 10.70
C GLY A 489 -16.68 4.07 10.47
N TYR A 490 -15.59 4.18 11.22
CA TYR A 490 -14.52 3.19 11.18
C TYR A 490 -15.02 1.82 11.69
N PRO A 491 -14.54 0.69 11.16
CA PRO A 491 -15.34 -0.54 10.91
C PRO A 491 -16.31 -0.97 11.99
N ASN A 492 -16.24 -0.43 13.20
CA ASN A 492 -17.18 -0.80 14.28
C ASN A 492 -17.41 0.31 15.33
N GLY A 493 -17.23 1.59 15.03
CA GLY A 493 -17.45 2.62 16.04
C GLY A 493 -17.02 4.04 15.67
N THR A 494 -16.83 4.86 16.69
CA THR A 494 -16.22 6.18 16.62
C THR A 494 -14.75 6.08 16.97
N LEU A 495 -13.89 6.62 16.12
CA LEU A 495 -12.48 6.84 16.42
C LEU A 495 -12.30 8.27 16.91
N THR A 496 -11.63 8.44 18.03
CA THR A 496 -11.25 9.76 18.56
C THR A 496 -9.75 9.88 18.53
N GLU A 497 -9.25 10.90 17.86
CA GLU A 497 -7.83 11.09 17.61
C GLU A 497 -7.40 12.51 17.95
N THR A 498 -6.17 12.67 18.45
CA THR A 498 -5.54 13.98 18.66
C THR A 498 -4.68 14.32 17.46
N VAL A 499 -5.12 15.29 16.68
CA VAL A 499 -4.41 15.78 15.48
C VAL A 499 -3.42 16.83 15.88
N THR A 500 -2.15 16.58 15.58
CA THR A 500 -1.01 17.48 15.77
C THR A 500 -0.46 17.91 14.42
N GLY A 501 0.48 18.84 14.39
CA GLY A 501 1.24 19.18 13.18
C GLY A 501 1.99 17.97 12.62
N THR A 502 2.51 17.13 13.52
CA THR A 502 3.09 15.83 13.21
C THR A 502 2.13 14.91 12.48
N THR A 503 0.88 14.80 12.93
CA THR A 503 -0.16 13.98 12.27
C THR A 503 -0.36 14.43 10.82
N VAL A 504 -0.54 15.73 10.61
CA VAL A 504 -0.70 16.31 9.26
C VAL A 504 0.52 16.06 8.40
N MET A 505 1.74 16.26 8.95
CA MET A 505 2.97 15.99 8.20
C MET A 505 3.05 14.53 7.74
N ASN A 506 2.77 13.56 8.62
CA ASN A 506 2.81 12.15 8.27
C ASN A 506 1.82 11.79 7.17
N VAL A 507 0.60 12.33 7.21
CA VAL A 507 -0.39 12.14 6.15
C VAL A 507 0.11 12.67 4.82
N ILE A 508 0.63 13.88 4.78
CA ILE A 508 1.11 14.48 3.53
C ILE A 508 2.36 13.77 3.00
N LEU A 509 3.29 13.39 3.88
CA LEU A 509 4.47 12.59 3.48
C LEU A 509 4.07 11.22 2.92
N GLY A 510 3.09 10.55 3.54
CA GLY A 510 2.53 9.32 3.02
C GLY A 510 1.85 9.51 1.67
N SER A 511 1.13 10.61 1.50
CA SER A 511 0.47 10.93 0.23
C SER A 511 1.48 11.15 -0.90
N ILE A 512 2.58 11.88 -0.68
CA ILE A 512 3.59 12.11 -1.72
C ILE A 512 4.53 10.92 -1.93
N LYS A 513 4.63 10.04 -0.95
CA LYS A 513 5.36 8.78 -1.08
C LYS A 513 4.73 7.82 -2.09
N ASN A 514 3.41 7.89 -2.24
CA ASN A 514 2.66 7.00 -3.12
C ASN A 514 2.03 7.81 -4.27
N SER A 515 2.42 7.50 -5.50
CA SER A 515 2.01 8.21 -6.72
C SER A 515 0.50 8.36 -6.87
N TYR A 516 -0.28 7.42 -6.33
CA TYR A 516 -1.75 7.47 -6.40
C TYR A 516 -2.38 8.58 -5.55
N TYR A 517 -1.66 9.12 -4.56
CA TYR A 517 -2.22 10.08 -3.61
C TYR A 517 -1.65 11.49 -3.73
N ILE A 518 -0.62 11.67 -4.57
CA ILE A 518 0.03 12.97 -4.77
C ILE A 518 -0.99 14.03 -5.19
N SER A 519 -1.92 13.67 -6.08
CA SER A 519 -2.89 14.60 -6.67
C SER A 519 -3.84 15.25 -5.66
N THR A 520 -4.11 14.60 -4.53
CA THR A 520 -5.01 15.10 -3.46
C THR A 520 -4.28 15.80 -2.34
N ALA A 521 -2.95 15.72 -2.25
CA ALA A 521 -2.21 16.30 -1.13
C ALA A 521 -2.44 17.81 -0.94
N PRO A 522 -2.50 18.67 -1.98
CA PRO A 522 -2.84 20.09 -1.80
C PRO A 522 -4.25 20.31 -1.25
N GLN A 523 -5.22 19.53 -1.69
CA GLN A 523 -6.60 19.59 -1.19
C GLN A 523 -6.66 19.22 0.30
N SER A 524 -5.99 18.14 0.71
CA SER A 524 -5.94 17.70 2.11
C SER A 524 -5.34 18.79 3.02
N ILE A 525 -4.26 19.44 2.60
CA ILE A 525 -3.64 20.55 3.35
C ILE A 525 -4.64 21.68 3.58
N TYR A 526 -5.38 22.09 2.54
CA TYR A 526 -6.33 23.19 2.65
C TYR A 526 -7.56 22.82 3.49
N ARG A 527 -8.04 21.59 3.39
CA ARG A 527 -9.14 21.08 4.22
C ARG A 527 -8.76 21.05 5.70
N PHE A 528 -7.57 20.57 6.02
CA PHE A 528 -7.08 20.55 7.40
C PHE A 528 -6.89 21.99 7.95
N LYS A 529 -6.40 22.91 7.13
CA LYS A 529 -6.32 24.33 7.47
C LYS A 529 -7.70 24.91 7.85
N ASP A 530 -8.75 24.51 7.13
CA ASP A 530 -10.12 24.98 7.34
C ASP A 530 -10.84 24.19 8.46
N GLY A 531 -10.17 23.24 9.09
CA GLY A 531 -10.67 22.44 10.21
C GLY A 531 -11.45 21.20 9.79
N ASP A 532 -11.47 20.86 8.52
CA ASP A 532 -12.07 19.63 8.02
C ASP A 532 -11.06 18.47 8.05
N PHE A 533 -11.08 17.68 9.11
CA PHE A 533 -10.29 16.47 9.30
C PHE A 533 -11.06 15.19 8.96
N SER A 534 -12.20 15.30 8.28
CA SER A 534 -13.08 14.16 8.02
C SER A 534 -12.41 13.04 7.20
N THR A 535 -11.44 13.40 6.34
CA THR A 535 -10.67 12.44 5.54
C THR A 535 -9.42 11.91 6.21
N LEU A 536 -8.98 12.55 7.31
CA LEU A 536 -7.73 12.20 7.97
C LEU A 536 -7.64 10.69 8.25
N VAL A 537 -8.71 10.12 8.81
CA VAL A 537 -8.76 8.68 9.14
C VAL A 537 -8.66 7.80 7.89
N ILE A 538 -9.31 8.21 6.78
CA ILE A 538 -9.23 7.49 5.50
C ILE A 538 -7.83 7.61 4.91
N GLU A 539 -7.25 8.81 4.96
CA GLU A 539 -5.93 9.08 4.46
C GLU A 539 -4.86 8.36 5.29
N GLN A 540 -5.01 8.31 6.61
CA GLN A 540 -4.15 7.51 7.49
C GLN A 540 -4.32 6.00 7.26
N ALA A 541 -5.56 5.51 7.11
CA ALA A 541 -5.82 4.10 6.83
C ALA A 541 -5.30 3.67 5.44
N GLY A 542 -5.22 4.60 4.50
CA GLY A 542 -4.62 4.37 3.18
C GLY A 542 -3.09 4.43 3.16
N LEU A 543 -2.47 4.90 4.24
CA LEU A 543 -1.02 4.89 4.38
C LEU A 543 -0.60 3.54 4.96
N PRO A 544 0.37 2.83 4.36
CA PRO A 544 0.91 1.64 4.98
C PRO A 544 1.44 2.01 6.35
N PHE A 545 0.96 1.33 7.38
CA PHE A 545 1.48 1.48 8.73
C PHE A 545 2.97 1.21 8.72
N ALA A 546 3.77 2.04 9.38
CA ALA A 546 5.22 1.96 9.34
C ALA A 546 5.80 0.60 9.77
N PHE A 547 4.98 -0.26 10.40
CA PHE A 547 5.38 -1.60 10.84
C PHE A 547 4.46 -2.73 10.40
N GLU A 548 3.48 -2.46 9.53
CA GLU A 548 2.71 -3.55 8.95
C GLU A 548 3.60 -4.32 7.98
N GLY A 549 3.76 -5.63 8.20
CA GLY A 549 4.71 -6.47 7.45
C GLY A 549 6.20 -6.18 7.71
N ILE A 550 6.54 -5.33 8.71
CA ILE A 550 7.92 -5.06 9.12
C ILE A 550 8.18 -5.70 10.49
N SER A 551 9.32 -6.34 10.65
CA SER A 551 9.85 -6.80 11.95
C SER A 551 10.43 -5.61 12.72
N PRO A 552 9.74 -5.07 13.75
CA PRO A 552 10.19 -3.86 14.44
C PRO A 552 11.57 -4.02 15.10
N GLY A 553 11.87 -5.21 15.62
CA GLY A 553 13.16 -5.48 16.24
C GLY A 553 14.30 -5.39 15.25
N LEU A 554 14.13 -5.93 14.03
CA LEU A 554 15.15 -5.81 13.00
C LEU A 554 15.28 -4.36 12.51
N PHE A 555 14.15 -3.68 12.29
CA PHE A 555 14.15 -2.28 11.87
C PHE A 555 14.97 -1.42 12.85
N ILE A 556 14.69 -1.53 14.14
CA ILE A 556 15.40 -0.79 15.18
C ILE A 556 16.87 -1.16 15.21
N ASN A 557 17.18 -2.47 15.13
CA ASN A 557 18.55 -2.95 15.18
C ASN A 557 19.38 -2.35 14.03
N MET A 558 18.88 -2.43 12.81
CA MET A 558 19.54 -1.89 11.63
C MET A 558 19.67 -0.37 11.67
N MET A 559 18.57 0.33 12.04
CA MET A 559 18.61 1.79 12.17
C MET A 559 19.60 2.23 13.23
N CYS A 560 19.65 1.57 14.37
CA CYS A 560 20.65 1.86 15.39
C CYS A 560 22.07 1.58 14.93
N HIS A 561 22.32 0.37 14.41
CA HIS A 561 23.65 -0.08 14.02
C HIS A 561 24.23 0.75 12.86
N GLU A 562 23.46 0.91 11.77
CA GLU A 562 23.98 1.40 10.50
C GLU A 562 23.83 2.92 10.32
N HIS A 563 22.89 3.55 11.04
CA HIS A 563 22.53 4.95 10.79
C HIS A 563 22.67 5.85 12.02
N VAL A 564 22.11 5.46 13.18
CA VAL A 564 22.16 6.31 14.38
C VAL A 564 23.56 6.36 14.98
N MET A 565 24.18 5.20 15.16
CA MET A 565 25.52 5.11 15.80
C MET A 565 26.66 5.63 14.90
N THR A 566 26.37 6.06 13.65
CA THR A 566 27.32 6.66 12.72
C THR A 566 27.30 8.20 12.73
N THR A 567 26.42 8.82 13.48
CA THR A 567 26.21 10.25 13.55
C THR A 567 26.08 10.76 14.97
N THR A 568 25.95 12.04 15.17
CA THR A 568 25.74 12.69 16.47
C THR A 568 24.43 13.46 16.52
N SER A 569 23.89 13.64 17.73
CA SER A 569 22.67 14.47 17.93
C SER A 569 22.84 15.88 17.39
N GLU A 570 24.06 16.45 17.46
CA GLU A 570 24.36 17.79 16.97
C GLU A 570 24.33 17.83 15.42
N GLU A 571 24.91 16.85 14.75
CA GLU A 571 24.86 16.72 13.30
C GLU A 571 23.42 16.63 12.81
N VAL A 572 22.59 15.78 13.41
CA VAL A 572 21.17 15.66 13.06
C VAL A 572 20.42 16.99 13.27
N LYS A 573 20.66 17.67 14.41
CA LYS A 573 20.02 18.97 14.69
C LYS A 573 20.44 20.08 13.72
N ASN A 574 21.62 19.96 13.13
CA ASN A 574 22.16 20.94 12.17
C ASN A 574 21.87 20.58 10.71
N ALA A 575 21.47 19.34 10.42
CA ALA A 575 21.30 18.81 9.06
C ALA A 575 20.08 19.36 8.30
N ALA A 576 19.13 20.02 8.97
CA ALA A 576 17.86 20.38 8.35
C ALA A 576 17.39 21.79 8.67
N PRO A 577 16.52 22.36 7.79
CA PRO A 577 15.74 23.53 8.13
C PRO A 577 14.97 23.30 9.44
N ARG A 578 15.01 24.27 10.35
CA ARG A 578 14.40 24.17 11.70
C ARG A 578 12.92 23.75 11.70
N GLN A 579 12.20 24.00 10.63
CA GLN A 579 10.80 23.67 10.47
C GLN A 579 10.58 22.17 10.29
N VAL A 580 11.46 21.49 9.54
CA VAL A 580 11.38 20.06 9.27
C VAL A 580 11.82 19.24 10.49
N ILE A 581 12.79 19.74 11.27
CA ILE A 581 13.29 19.03 12.48
C ILE A 581 12.19 18.87 13.53
N LYS A 582 11.28 19.84 13.67
CA LYS A 582 10.17 19.75 14.62
C LYS A 582 9.19 18.61 14.28
N GLY A 583 9.04 18.31 12.99
CA GLY A 583 8.19 17.23 12.50
C GLY A 583 8.90 15.88 12.36
N PHE A 584 9.97 15.61 13.12
CA PHE A 584 10.74 14.35 13.08
C PHE A 584 9.96 13.18 13.66
N ALA A 585 8.77 12.99 13.17
CA ALA A 585 7.77 12.11 13.74
C ALA A 585 7.55 10.81 12.97
N TRP A 586 8.29 10.57 11.90
CA TRP A 586 8.19 9.28 11.20
C TRP A 586 8.77 8.12 12.03
N LEU A 587 9.52 8.44 13.04
CA LEU A 587 9.91 7.52 14.09
C LEU A 587 9.21 7.97 15.39
N PRO A 588 7.93 7.65 15.57
CA PRO A 588 7.16 8.02 16.76
C PRO A 588 7.81 7.54 18.06
N PHE A 589 8.76 6.60 17.91
CA PHE A 589 9.55 6.08 19.03
C PHE A 589 10.49 7.08 19.66
N TYR A 590 10.81 8.17 19.00
CA TYR A 590 12.01 8.89 19.36
C TYR A 590 11.78 10.25 19.98
N GLY A 591 10.57 10.74 20.05
CA GLY A 591 10.16 11.98 20.71
C GLY A 591 11.10 13.19 20.56
N ASN A 592 12.39 12.95 20.63
CA ASN A 592 13.43 13.89 20.29
C ASN A 592 14.74 13.15 19.93
N THR A 593 15.66 13.83 19.26
CA THR A 593 16.91 13.27 18.74
C THR A 593 17.78 12.63 19.84
N ASP A 594 17.82 13.22 21.04
CA ASP A 594 18.66 12.70 22.13
C ASP A 594 18.14 11.36 22.66
N ASN A 595 16.82 11.14 22.62
CA ASN A 595 16.21 9.87 23.03
C ASN A 595 16.53 8.73 22.07
N VAL A 596 16.69 9.01 20.78
CA VAL A 596 17.10 7.99 19.78
C VAL A 596 18.44 7.38 20.17
N PHE A 597 19.45 8.20 20.42
CA PHE A 597 20.78 7.73 20.82
C PHE A 597 20.74 6.92 22.11
N LYS A 598 19.94 7.37 23.09
CA LYS A 598 19.72 6.64 24.33
C LYS A 598 19.06 5.30 24.09
N THR A 599 18.05 5.25 23.23
CA THR A 599 17.34 4.02 22.87
C THR A 599 18.29 3.04 22.18
N CYS A 600 19.05 3.48 21.18
CA CYS A 600 20.01 2.62 20.48
C CYS A 600 21.10 2.08 21.41
N LYS A 601 21.60 2.88 22.34
CA LYS A 601 22.53 2.45 23.37
C LYS A 601 21.92 1.41 24.32
N ASN A 602 20.68 1.62 24.73
CA ASN A 602 19.96 0.66 25.60
C ASN A 602 19.59 -0.61 24.84
N TRP A 603 19.34 -0.53 23.53
CA TRP A 603 19.11 -1.67 22.65
C TRP A 603 20.32 -2.61 22.58
N GLY A 604 21.50 -2.08 22.83
CA GLY A 604 22.76 -2.84 22.76
C GLY A 604 23.33 -2.94 21.36
N ALA A 605 22.85 -2.10 20.43
CA ALA A 605 23.44 -2.03 19.11
C ALA A 605 24.84 -1.42 19.19
N ASN A 606 25.83 -2.14 18.64
CA ASN A 606 27.14 -1.59 18.36
C ASN A 606 27.05 -0.77 17.04
N GLY A 607 27.86 0.27 16.89
CA GLY A 607 28.01 0.91 15.60
C GLY A 607 28.66 -0.03 14.57
N PRO A 608 28.59 0.31 13.27
CA PRO A 608 29.14 -0.54 12.22
C PRO A 608 30.64 -0.76 12.44
N THR A 609 31.09 -1.94 12.07
CA THR A 609 32.52 -2.25 12.05
C THR A 609 33.20 -1.57 10.87
N TYR A 610 34.53 -1.53 10.90
CA TYR A 610 35.33 -0.92 9.81
C TYR A 610 34.96 -1.54 8.47
N GLY A 611 34.64 -0.71 7.49
CA GLY A 611 34.28 -1.08 6.13
C GLY A 611 32.79 -1.42 5.89
N GLU A 612 31.98 -1.57 6.91
CA GLU A 612 30.54 -1.91 6.71
C GLU A 612 29.77 -0.83 5.94
N ASN A 613 30.06 0.44 6.22
CA ASN A 613 29.45 1.58 5.54
C ASN A 613 30.34 2.20 4.45
N ASP A 614 31.37 1.48 4.00
CA ASP A 614 32.16 1.96 2.86
C ASP A 614 31.32 1.99 1.57
N PRO A 615 31.49 3.01 0.73
CA PRO A 615 30.74 3.12 -0.50
C PRO A 615 31.00 1.93 -1.44
N THR A 616 29.98 1.57 -2.20
CA THR A 616 30.12 0.52 -3.22
C THR A 616 30.63 1.12 -4.51
N VAL A 617 31.83 0.73 -4.90
CA VAL A 617 32.42 1.05 -6.21
C VAL A 617 32.43 -0.23 -7.04
N SER A 618 31.71 -0.23 -8.17
CA SER A 618 31.51 -1.42 -8.99
C SER A 618 31.35 -1.06 -10.47
N ASP A 619 31.71 -2.00 -11.34
CA ASP A 619 31.48 -1.97 -12.78
C ASP A 619 30.31 -2.91 -13.20
N ILE A 620 29.64 -3.53 -12.25
CA ILE A 620 28.44 -4.34 -12.50
C ILE A 620 27.35 -3.46 -13.11
N PRO A 621 26.77 -3.86 -14.27
CA PRO A 621 25.70 -3.10 -14.88
C PRO A 621 24.55 -2.84 -13.91
N SER A 622 24.17 -1.59 -13.74
CA SER A 622 23.21 -1.17 -12.74
C SER A 622 22.14 -0.24 -13.31
N LEU A 623 20.89 -0.55 -13.10
CA LEU A 623 19.76 0.32 -13.38
C LEU A 623 19.33 1.01 -12.08
N ILE A 624 19.37 2.33 -12.06
CA ILE A 624 19.05 3.16 -10.90
C ILE A 624 17.75 3.91 -11.19
N ILE A 625 16.76 3.75 -10.33
CA ILE A 625 15.42 4.34 -10.47
C ILE A 625 15.10 5.18 -9.24
N SER A 626 14.50 6.35 -9.45
CA SER A 626 13.97 7.19 -8.36
C SER A 626 12.71 7.94 -8.77
N GLY A 627 11.84 8.27 -7.80
CA GLY A 627 10.71 9.16 -7.99
C GLY A 627 11.02 10.56 -7.45
N SER A 628 10.59 11.61 -8.19
CA SER A 628 10.89 13.01 -7.80
C SER A 628 10.18 13.45 -6.52
N TYR A 629 9.06 12.83 -6.17
CA TYR A 629 8.29 13.15 -4.96
C TYR A 629 8.71 12.32 -3.74
N ASP A 630 9.68 11.41 -3.89
CA ASP A 630 10.07 10.49 -2.81
C ASP A 630 10.63 11.23 -1.59
N PRO A 631 9.92 11.24 -0.43
CA PRO A 631 10.36 11.91 0.78
C PRO A 631 11.24 11.02 1.67
N THR A 632 11.52 9.79 1.24
CA THR A 632 12.29 8.79 2.00
C THR A 632 13.68 8.60 1.40
N THR A 633 13.72 8.34 0.10
CA THR A 633 14.95 8.11 -0.68
C THR A 633 14.96 9.03 -1.91
N PRO A 634 15.20 10.33 -1.71
CA PRO A 634 15.06 11.33 -2.75
C PRO A 634 16.04 11.12 -3.90
N PRO A 635 15.79 11.69 -5.10
CA PRO A 635 16.64 11.55 -6.29
C PRO A 635 18.12 11.87 -6.07
N MET A 636 18.44 12.69 -5.08
CA MET A 636 19.83 13.01 -4.75
C MET A 636 20.63 11.78 -4.32
N TYR A 637 20.02 10.80 -3.66
CA TYR A 637 20.68 9.54 -3.30
C TYR A 637 20.96 8.67 -4.53
N ALA A 638 19.99 8.58 -5.43
CA ALA A 638 20.16 7.87 -6.69
C ALA A 638 21.27 8.47 -7.55
N LYS A 639 21.35 9.80 -7.62
CA LYS A 639 22.44 10.54 -8.31
C LYS A 639 23.81 10.26 -7.69
N GLN A 640 23.89 10.25 -6.36
CA GLN A 640 25.14 9.90 -5.64
C GLN A 640 25.63 8.51 -6.03
N ILE A 641 24.74 7.51 -6.05
CA ILE A 641 25.12 6.14 -6.41
C ILE A 641 25.46 6.02 -7.91
N ALA A 642 24.76 6.75 -8.77
CA ALA A 642 25.10 6.78 -10.19
C ALA A 642 26.51 7.31 -10.47
N GLU A 643 27.06 8.16 -9.61
CA GLU A 643 28.44 8.65 -9.69
C GLU A 643 29.46 7.61 -9.18
N GLN A 644 29.06 6.71 -8.28
CA GLN A 644 29.93 5.68 -7.69
C GLN A 644 29.99 4.40 -8.54
N LEU A 645 28.93 4.10 -9.32
CA LEU A 645 28.83 2.91 -10.17
C LEU A 645 29.20 3.26 -11.61
N SER A 646 30.38 2.80 -12.07
CA SER A 646 30.95 3.18 -13.37
C SER A 646 30.14 2.72 -14.58
N HIS A 647 29.28 1.72 -14.42
CA HIS A 647 28.40 1.19 -15.45
C HIS A 647 26.94 1.23 -14.98
N SER A 648 26.38 2.43 -14.88
CA SER A 648 25.02 2.64 -14.38
C SER A 648 24.17 3.49 -15.32
N TYR A 649 22.88 3.24 -15.30
CA TYR A 649 21.85 3.99 -16.05
C TYR A 649 20.83 4.54 -15.07
N TYR A 650 20.73 5.89 -15.02
CA TYR A 650 19.85 6.58 -14.09
C TYR A 650 18.54 7.04 -14.76
N PHE A 651 17.41 6.72 -14.12
CA PHE A 651 16.06 7.06 -14.53
C PHE A 651 15.31 7.73 -13.38
N GLU A 652 14.99 9.01 -13.52
CA GLU A 652 14.16 9.76 -12.59
C GLU A 652 12.73 9.87 -13.13
N PHE A 653 11.78 9.35 -12.37
CA PHE A 653 10.34 9.42 -12.69
C PHE A 653 9.75 10.68 -12.08
N PRO A 654 9.42 11.70 -12.91
CA PRO A 654 9.14 13.06 -12.42
C PRO A 654 7.83 13.20 -11.67
N TYR A 655 6.94 12.23 -11.79
CA TYR A 655 5.58 12.28 -11.22
C TYR A 655 5.32 11.14 -10.24
N ASP A 656 6.36 10.41 -9.86
CA ASP A 656 6.29 9.29 -8.94
C ASP A 656 6.91 9.60 -7.58
N GLY A 657 6.39 8.88 -6.57
CA GLY A 657 6.91 8.86 -5.21
C GLY A 657 7.95 7.75 -5.01
N HIS A 658 7.80 7.00 -3.91
CA HIS A 658 8.71 5.92 -3.53
C HIS A 658 8.45 4.65 -4.34
N THR A 659 9.51 3.99 -4.81
CA THR A 659 9.49 2.76 -5.61
C THR A 659 8.66 2.85 -6.90
N PRO A 660 9.12 3.61 -7.90
CA PRO A 660 8.41 3.76 -9.18
C PRO A 660 8.08 2.44 -9.87
N THR A 661 8.89 1.38 -9.73
CA THR A 661 8.59 0.07 -10.31
C THR A 661 7.27 -0.53 -9.79
N ALA A 662 6.86 -0.16 -8.58
CA ALA A 662 5.61 -0.58 -7.97
C ALA A 662 4.50 0.48 -8.06
N SER A 663 4.85 1.77 -8.08
CA SER A 663 3.91 2.90 -7.98
C SER A 663 3.59 3.56 -9.32
N ASP A 664 4.43 3.43 -10.35
CA ASP A 664 4.15 3.98 -11.69
C ASP A 664 2.93 3.31 -12.32
N SER A 665 1.86 4.09 -12.44
CA SER A 665 0.60 3.62 -13.00
C SER A 665 0.66 3.35 -14.50
N THR A 666 1.66 3.86 -15.21
CA THR A 666 1.82 3.68 -16.67
C THR A 666 2.48 2.34 -17.02
N GLY A 667 3.26 1.77 -16.08
CA GLY A 667 4.09 0.58 -16.26
C GLY A 667 5.40 0.84 -16.99
N CYS A 668 5.74 2.10 -17.23
CA CYS A 668 6.98 2.50 -17.88
C CYS A 668 8.21 2.06 -17.05
N ALA A 669 8.17 2.22 -15.72
CA ALA A 669 9.27 1.82 -14.85
C ALA A 669 9.59 0.32 -14.96
N MET A 670 8.56 -0.53 -14.93
CA MET A 670 8.73 -1.97 -15.08
C MET A 670 9.13 -2.35 -16.53
N ASP A 671 8.70 -1.62 -17.54
CA ASP A 671 9.15 -1.82 -18.92
C ASP A 671 10.65 -1.51 -19.08
N VAL A 672 11.14 -0.45 -18.45
CA VAL A 672 12.57 -0.13 -18.40
C VAL A 672 13.36 -1.24 -17.71
N VAL A 673 12.87 -1.76 -16.58
CA VAL A 673 13.48 -2.90 -15.86
C VAL A 673 13.59 -4.12 -16.76
N ARG A 674 12.53 -4.50 -17.46
CA ARG A 674 12.54 -5.68 -18.35
C ARG A 674 13.51 -5.53 -19.49
N LYS A 675 13.57 -4.35 -20.13
CA LYS A 675 14.53 -4.06 -21.20
C LYS A 675 15.97 -4.10 -20.71
N PHE A 676 16.24 -3.57 -19.52
CA PHE A 676 17.54 -3.66 -18.88
C PHE A 676 17.96 -5.11 -18.63
N LEU A 677 17.09 -5.95 -18.12
CA LEU A 677 17.37 -7.36 -17.90
C LEU A 677 17.65 -8.14 -19.19
N ASP A 678 17.09 -7.72 -20.32
CA ASP A 678 17.37 -8.34 -21.62
C ASP A 678 18.83 -8.12 -22.05
N ASP A 679 19.35 -6.91 -21.90
CA ASP A 679 20.76 -6.57 -22.14
C ASP A 679 21.24 -5.49 -21.19
N PRO A 680 21.81 -5.84 -20.02
CA PRO A 680 22.28 -4.85 -19.05
C PRO A 680 23.51 -4.05 -19.49
N SER A 681 24.15 -4.40 -20.62
CA SER A 681 25.28 -3.66 -21.16
C SER A 681 24.86 -2.43 -21.96
N VAL A 682 23.57 -2.27 -22.23
CA VAL A 682 23.01 -1.19 -23.03
C VAL A 682 21.98 -0.41 -22.23
N GLU A 683 22.02 0.92 -22.36
CA GLU A 683 21.00 1.78 -21.72
C GLU A 683 19.59 1.43 -22.22
N PRO A 684 18.66 1.15 -21.33
CA PRO A 684 17.26 0.86 -21.71
C PRO A 684 16.62 2.04 -22.45
N ASP A 685 15.75 1.73 -23.43
CA ASP A 685 14.97 2.75 -24.14
C ASP A 685 14.07 3.54 -23.19
N ARG A 686 14.18 4.87 -23.24
CA ARG A 686 13.44 5.85 -22.41
C ARG A 686 12.15 6.33 -23.05
N SER A 687 11.74 5.83 -24.21
CA SER A 687 10.63 6.40 -24.99
C SER A 687 9.32 6.48 -24.19
N CYS A 688 9.04 5.51 -23.33
CA CYS A 688 7.84 5.51 -22.49
C CYS A 688 7.78 6.68 -21.51
N MET A 689 8.95 7.21 -21.07
CA MET A 689 8.99 8.36 -20.18
C MET A 689 8.46 9.65 -20.82
N ASN A 690 8.50 9.77 -22.15
CA ASN A 690 7.96 10.90 -22.87
C ASN A 690 6.42 10.92 -22.88
N GLU A 691 5.80 9.81 -22.51
CA GLU A 691 4.34 9.66 -22.44
C GLU A 691 3.80 9.93 -21.02
N LEU A 692 4.70 10.06 -20.02
CA LEU A 692 4.32 10.41 -18.65
C LEU A 692 3.67 11.79 -18.61
N LYS A 693 2.59 11.88 -17.85
CA LYS A 693 1.82 13.13 -17.73
C LYS A 693 2.06 13.77 -16.38
N PRO A 694 2.11 15.12 -16.33
CA PRO A 694 2.10 15.82 -15.05
C PRO A 694 0.93 15.38 -14.15
N ILE A 695 1.13 15.52 -12.83
CA ILE A 695 0.09 15.28 -11.86
C ILE A 695 -1.10 16.20 -12.16
N ASP A 696 -2.29 15.63 -12.33
CA ASP A 696 -3.54 16.38 -12.43
C ASP A 696 -4.08 16.56 -11.00
N PHE A 697 -3.72 17.68 -10.38
CA PHE A 697 -4.11 17.97 -9.02
C PHE A 697 -5.62 18.11 -8.89
N VAL A 698 -6.18 17.46 -7.89
CA VAL A 698 -7.61 17.54 -7.57
C VAL A 698 -7.92 18.95 -7.05
N VAL A 699 -8.84 19.63 -7.73
CA VAL A 699 -9.33 20.96 -7.33
C VAL A 699 -10.84 20.94 -7.16
N PRO A 700 -11.42 21.74 -6.25
CA PRO A 700 -12.86 21.81 -6.10
C PRO A 700 -13.56 22.21 -7.38
N TYR A 701 -14.63 21.52 -7.73
CA TYR A 701 -15.43 21.85 -8.89
C TYR A 701 -16.38 23.01 -8.59
N SER A 702 -16.23 24.10 -9.36
CA SER A 702 -17.00 25.33 -9.16
C SER A 702 -18.33 25.38 -9.92
N GLY A 703 -18.62 24.41 -10.78
CA GLY A 703 -19.77 24.43 -11.67
C GLY A 703 -19.51 25.05 -13.04
N ASP A 704 -18.36 25.68 -13.26
CA ASP A 704 -17.97 26.34 -14.50
C ASP A 704 -16.56 25.87 -14.97
N PRO A 705 -16.43 25.35 -16.18
CA PRO A 705 -17.49 25.05 -17.13
C PRO A 705 -18.39 23.86 -16.67
N PRO A 706 -19.65 23.79 -17.12
CA PRO A 706 -20.55 22.69 -16.82
C PRO A 706 -19.95 21.37 -17.28
N LEU A 707 -20.10 20.31 -16.47
CA LEU A 707 -19.64 18.97 -16.84
C LEU A 707 -20.42 18.47 -18.07
N ALA A 708 -19.70 17.96 -19.04
CA ALA A 708 -20.32 17.27 -20.18
C ALA A 708 -20.94 15.96 -19.69
N LEU A 709 -22.17 15.69 -20.07
CA LEU A 709 -22.90 14.48 -19.70
C LEU A 709 -22.95 13.49 -20.88
N LYS A 710 -23.00 12.21 -20.57
CA LYS A 710 -23.27 11.11 -21.51
C LYS A 710 -24.37 10.23 -21.00
N THR A 711 -25.25 9.80 -21.89
CA THR A 711 -26.29 8.84 -21.54
C THR A 711 -25.71 7.43 -21.46
N ILE A 712 -26.00 6.75 -20.40
CA ILE A 712 -25.59 5.36 -20.17
C ILE A 712 -26.81 4.48 -19.89
N LYS A 713 -26.62 3.15 -19.99
CA LYS A 713 -27.60 2.18 -19.49
C LYS A 713 -27.00 1.42 -18.32
N ALA A 714 -27.55 1.61 -17.15
CA ALA A 714 -27.12 0.94 -15.92
C ALA A 714 -28.33 0.48 -15.11
N SER A 715 -28.27 -0.71 -14.53
CA SER A 715 -29.33 -1.29 -13.68
C SER A 715 -30.73 -1.33 -14.35
N GLY A 716 -30.79 -1.36 -15.69
CA GLY A 716 -32.05 -1.33 -16.45
C GLY A 716 -32.63 0.08 -16.67
N LEU A 717 -31.91 1.11 -16.27
CA LEU A 717 -32.24 2.52 -16.45
C LEU A 717 -31.38 3.16 -17.53
N SER A 718 -31.90 4.13 -18.26
CA SER A 718 -31.17 5.07 -19.10
C SER A 718 -31.02 6.37 -18.33
N ILE A 719 -29.78 6.88 -18.17
CA ILE A 719 -29.47 8.01 -17.30
C ILE A 719 -28.23 8.75 -17.79
N ASP A 720 -28.19 10.05 -17.60
CA ASP A 720 -27.02 10.87 -17.92
C ASP A 720 -26.06 10.93 -16.72
N VAL A 721 -24.77 10.68 -16.99
CA VAL A 721 -23.67 10.79 -16.02
C VAL A 721 -22.58 11.67 -16.60
N PRO A 722 -21.70 12.27 -15.78
CA PRO A 722 -20.57 13.02 -16.32
C PRO A 722 -19.71 12.15 -17.27
N SER A 723 -19.40 12.70 -18.44
CA SER A 723 -18.79 11.91 -19.55
C SER A 723 -17.40 11.42 -19.23
N GLU A 724 -16.66 12.16 -18.38
CA GLU A 724 -15.28 11.84 -17.96
C GLU A 724 -15.21 11.00 -16.70
N TRP A 725 -16.33 10.84 -15.98
CA TRP A 725 -16.35 10.01 -14.78
C TRP A 725 -16.23 8.53 -15.11
N LEU A 726 -15.52 7.82 -14.25
CA LEU A 726 -15.13 6.45 -14.38
C LEU A 726 -16.18 5.53 -13.78
N SER A 727 -16.53 4.45 -14.48
CA SER A 727 -17.44 3.45 -13.93
C SER A 727 -16.68 2.53 -12.98
N LEU A 728 -17.15 2.44 -11.75
CA LEU A 728 -16.71 1.48 -10.75
C LEU A 728 -17.37 0.09 -10.90
N GLY A 729 -18.25 -0.06 -11.88
CA GLY A 729 -19.19 -1.18 -11.92
C GLY A 729 -20.35 -0.97 -10.92
N TRP A 730 -21.31 -1.88 -10.91
CA TRP A 730 -22.45 -1.87 -9.97
C TRP A 730 -23.29 -0.59 -9.98
N GLY A 731 -23.13 0.27 -11.00
CA GLY A 731 -23.84 1.54 -11.15
C GLY A 731 -23.18 2.73 -10.46
N PHE A 732 -21.94 2.60 -10.00
CA PHE A 732 -21.19 3.72 -9.44
C PHE A 732 -20.23 4.34 -10.45
N TYR A 733 -20.15 5.67 -10.43
CA TYR A 733 -19.28 6.51 -11.24
C TYR A 733 -18.57 7.50 -10.33
N TYR A 734 -17.27 7.64 -10.46
CA TYR A 734 -16.50 8.56 -9.63
C TYR A 734 -15.62 9.47 -10.49
N ARG A 735 -15.37 10.66 -9.99
CA ARG A 735 -14.58 11.67 -10.69
C ARG A 735 -13.07 11.41 -10.55
N GLY A 736 -12.66 10.92 -9.40
CA GLY A 736 -11.32 11.04 -8.85
C GLY A 736 -10.17 10.56 -9.69
N ASN A 737 -9.07 11.28 -9.57
CA ASN A 737 -7.73 10.90 -10.00
C ASN A 737 -6.94 10.27 -8.86
N SER A 738 -7.56 10.12 -7.67
CA SER A 738 -6.99 9.55 -6.48
C SER A 738 -8.06 8.80 -5.68
N PRO A 739 -7.69 7.70 -4.97
CA PRO A 739 -8.59 7.00 -4.06
C PRO A 739 -9.13 7.89 -2.92
N PHE A 740 -8.48 9.02 -2.65
CA PHE A 740 -8.93 9.99 -1.66
C PHE A 740 -9.91 11.03 -2.22
N ASP A 741 -10.07 11.15 -3.54
CA ASP A 741 -11.17 11.91 -4.13
C ASP A 741 -12.41 11.04 -4.17
N ILE A 742 -13.24 11.19 -3.14
CA ILE A 742 -14.44 10.36 -2.97
C ILE A 742 -15.67 10.90 -3.70
N THR A 743 -15.51 11.90 -4.57
CA THR A 743 -16.64 12.44 -5.33
C THR A 743 -17.14 11.41 -6.33
N GLU A 744 -18.34 10.89 -6.07
CA GLU A 744 -18.96 9.84 -6.87
C GLU A 744 -20.48 9.96 -6.95
N ALA A 745 -21.06 9.40 -8.01
CA ALA A 745 -22.49 9.22 -8.17
C ALA A 745 -22.85 7.74 -8.28
N GLY A 746 -23.91 7.32 -7.62
CA GLY A 746 -24.42 5.96 -7.65
C GLY A 746 -25.80 5.89 -8.33
N ILE A 747 -26.04 4.81 -9.08
CA ILE A 747 -27.31 4.47 -9.72
C ILE A 747 -27.62 3.02 -9.37
N LEU A 748 -28.63 2.83 -8.56
CA LEU A 748 -29.01 1.52 -8.07
C LEU A 748 -30.46 1.23 -8.40
N ARG A 749 -30.77 -0.01 -8.74
CA ARG A 749 -32.14 -0.51 -8.81
C ARG A 749 -32.26 -1.68 -7.85
N ILE A 750 -33.04 -1.49 -6.80
CA ILE A 750 -33.11 -2.39 -5.64
C ILE A 750 -34.49 -3.02 -5.56
N PRO A 751 -34.62 -4.36 -5.38
CA PRO A 751 -35.92 -5.03 -5.26
C PRO A 751 -36.52 -4.87 -3.86
N ALA A 752 -36.79 -3.63 -3.46
CA ALA A 752 -37.38 -3.26 -2.17
C ALA A 752 -38.14 -1.95 -2.34
N SER A 753 -39.09 -1.66 -1.44
CA SER A 753 -39.75 -0.36 -1.40
C SER A 753 -38.78 0.72 -0.91
N SER A 754 -38.95 1.97 -1.33
CA SER A 754 -38.13 3.06 -0.84
C SER A 754 -38.15 3.23 0.68
N GLN A 755 -39.26 2.85 1.34
CA GLN A 755 -39.33 2.88 2.80
C GLN A 755 -38.39 1.85 3.45
N ASP A 756 -38.27 0.67 2.87
CA ASP A 756 -37.32 -0.34 3.35
C ASP A 756 -35.87 0.12 3.11
N ILE A 757 -35.63 0.78 2.00
CA ILE A 757 -34.30 1.34 1.65
C ILE A 757 -33.92 2.48 2.59
N GLU A 758 -34.86 3.37 2.93
CA GLU A 758 -34.63 4.43 3.93
C GLU A 758 -34.17 3.83 5.26
N SER A 759 -34.85 2.78 5.72
CA SER A 759 -34.50 2.06 6.94
C SER A 759 -33.11 1.43 6.83
N TRP A 760 -32.78 0.89 5.67
CA TRP A 760 -31.52 0.25 5.42
C TRP A 760 -30.32 1.24 5.42
N PHE A 761 -30.45 2.39 4.76
CA PHE A 761 -29.45 3.46 4.82
C PHE A 761 -29.28 4.00 6.25
N SER A 762 -30.36 4.14 6.99
CA SER A 762 -30.34 4.61 8.39
C SER A 762 -29.64 3.63 9.34
N LEU A 763 -29.57 2.33 9.01
CA LEU A 763 -28.94 1.29 9.83
C LEU A 763 -27.43 1.13 9.59
N LYS A 764 -26.78 2.05 8.89
CA LYS A 764 -25.34 1.97 8.53
C LYS A 764 -24.95 0.65 7.87
N ALA A 765 -25.82 0.11 7.03
CA ALA A 765 -25.67 -1.21 6.41
C ALA A 765 -24.60 -1.25 5.31
N TYR A 766 -23.98 -0.12 4.95
CA TYR A 766 -23.03 0.01 3.87
C TYR A 766 -21.53 -0.06 4.27
N GLY A 767 -21.20 -0.74 5.34
CA GLY A 767 -19.78 -0.93 5.69
C GLY A 767 -19.02 0.41 5.82
N TYR A 768 -17.88 0.56 5.14
CA TYR A 768 -17.02 1.75 5.18
C TYR A 768 -17.71 3.06 4.78
N ARG A 769 -18.84 3.03 4.10
CA ARG A 769 -19.60 4.20 3.67
C ARG A 769 -20.98 4.27 4.35
N GLY A 770 -21.05 3.86 5.59
CA GLY A 770 -22.24 4.08 6.41
C GLY A 770 -22.56 5.56 6.50
N LEU A 771 -23.83 5.89 6.55
CA LEU A 771 -24.24 7.27 6.81
C LEU A 771 -23.99 7.62 8.27
N ASP A 772 -23.47 8.83 8.49
CA ASP A 772 -23.21 9.36 9.85
C ASP A 772 -24.50 9.81 10.53
N SER A 773 -25.49 10.18 9.74
CA SER A 773 -26.78 10.72 10.20
C SER A 773 -27.94 10.02 9.51
N PRO A 774 -29.13 10.01 10.11
CA PRO A 774 -30.36 9.56 9.46
C PRO A 774 -30.67 10.38 8.20
N LEU A 775 -31.45 9.80 7.28
CA LEU A 775 -31.93 10.50 6.11
C LEU A 775 -32.83 11.67 6.51
N ILE A 776 -32.48 12.87 6.05
CA ILE A 776 -33.24 14.09 6.24
C ILE A 776 -34.00 14.37 4.94
N PRO A 777 -35.37 14.41 4.94
CA PRO A 777 -36.13 14.74 3.77
C PRO A 777 -35.76 16.12 3.21
N ALA A 778 -35.43 16.19 1.90
CA ALA A 778 -35.01 17.41 1.20
C ALA A 778 -36.01 17.85 0.12
N GLY A 779 -37.13 17.13 -0.02
CA GLY A 779 -38.18 17.49 -0.97
C GLY A 779 -38.59 16.37 -1.90
N THR A 780 -39.25 16.75 -2.99
CA THR A 780 -39.71 15.84 -4.04
C THR A 780 -39.47 16.45 -5.42
N ARG A 781 -39.28 15.59 -6.43
CA ARG A 781 -39.17 16.00 -7.83
C ARG A 781 -39.95 15.06 -8.72
N GLN A 782 -40.62 15.62 -9.74
CA GLN A 782 -41.26 14.85 -10.80
C GLN A 782 -40.39 14.92 -12.05
N ALA A 783 -39.96 13.78 -12.54
CA ALA A 783 -39.17 13.69 -13.78
C ALA A 783 -39.47 12.37 -14.52
N ASN A 784 -39.70 12.43 -15.81
CA ASN A 784 -39.93 11.28 -16.71
C ASN A 784 -40.95 10.25 -16.17
N GLY A 785 -42.06 10.78 -15.60
CA GLY A 785 -43.15 9.94 -15.04
C GLY A 785 -42.82 9.31 -13.71
N LEU A 786 -41.66 9.60 -13.12
CA LEU A 786 -41.24 9.13 -11.79
C LEU A 786 -41.42 10.22 -10.74
N ALA A 787 -41.86 9.78 -9.55
CA ALA A 787 -41.99 10.66 -8.38
C ALA A 787 -40.80 10.38 -7.43
N TRP A 788 -39.79 11.23 -7.47
CA TRP A 788 -38.61 11.15 -6.65
C TRP A 788 -38.80 11.80 -5.29
N ARG A 789 -38.40 11.13 -4.24
CA ARG A 789 -38.22 11.67 -2.89
C ARG A 789 -36.74 11.97 -2.69
N LEU A 790 -36.43 13.18 -2.29
CA LEU A 790 -35.07 13.65 -2.10
C LEU A 790 -34.74 13.66 -0.60
N TYR A 791 -33.53 13.24 -0.28
CA TYR A 791 -32.98 13.21 1.06
C TYR A 791 -31.56 13.72 1.07
N THR A 792 -31.13 14.24 2.21
CA THR A 792 -29.75 14.55 2.50
C THR A 792 -29.28 13.77 3.73
N SER A 793 -28.00 13.49 3.79
CA SER A 793 -27.32 12.88 4.94
C SER A 793 -25.87 13.28 4.92
N SER A 794 -25.05 12.63 5.72
CA SER A 794 -23.60 12.75 5.66
C SER A 794 -22.95 11.37 5.75
N SER A 795 -21.74 11.27 5.21
CA SER A 795 -20.86 10.11 5.34
C SER A 795 -19.43 10.62 5.56
N TYR A 796 -18.82 10.25 6.67
CA TYR A 796 -17.52 10.81 7.09
C TYR A 796 -17.50 12.34 7.12
N GLY A 797 -18.59 12.94 7.63
CA GLY A 797 -18.78 14.39 7.70
C GLY A 797 -19.00 15.08 6.36
N ARG A 798 -19.16 14.36 5.26
CA ARG A 798 -19.36 14.89 3.91
C ARG A 798 -20.82 14.77 3.47
N PRO A 799 -21.31 15.71 2.65
CA PRO A 799 -22.67 15.66 2.17
C PRO A 799 -22.93 14.43 1.30
N VAL A 800 -24.09 13.86 1.50
CA VAL A 800 -24.64 12.78 0.68
C VAL A 800 -26.07 13.14 0.29
N ASP A 801 -26.33 13.23 -1.02
CA ASP A 801 -27.68 13.41 -1.55
C ASP A 801 -28.21 12.10 -2.09
N ILE A 802 -29.46 11.83 -1.82
CA ILE A 802 -30.14 10.59 -2.19
C ILE A 802 -31.49 10.91 -2.81
N ALA A 803 -31.75 10.39 -4.00
CA ALA A 803 -33.07 10.40 -4.61
C ALA A 803 -33.60 8.99 -4.76
N MET A 804 -34.86 8.77 -4.39
CA MET A 804 -35.53 7.47 -4.47
C MET A 804 -36.87 7.57 -5.18
N ALA A 805 -37.15 6.64 -6.13
CA ALA A 805 -38.42 6.51 -6.81
C ALA A 805 -38.89 5.05 -6.83
N ASP A 806 -40.13 4.80 -6.42
CA ASP A 806 -40.73 3.46 -6.39
C ASP A 806 -41.24 3.03 -7.78
N ASP A 807 -41.11 1.73 -8.07
CA ASP A 807 -41.57 1.08 -9.28
C ASP A 807 -42.01 -0.37 -9.01
N GLY A 808 -43.27 -0.57 -8.69
CA GLY A 808 -43.88 -1.89 -8.66
C GLY A 808 -43.15 -2.96 -7.82
N GLY A 809 -42.56 -2.56 -6.69
CA GLY A 809 -41.76 -3.42 -5.80
C GLY A 809 -40.25 -3.28 -5.97
N TRP A 810 -39.80 -2.39 -6.83
CA TRP A 810 -38.42 -1.95 -6.99
C TRP A 810 -38.30 -0.48 -6.58
N SER A 811 -37.11 -0.07 -6.18
CA SER A 811 -36.76 1.33 -6.04
C SER A 811 -35.56 1.66 -6.90
N ASP A 812 -35.70 2.74 -7.66
CA ASP A 812 -34.58 3.38 -8.34
C ASP A 812 -33.96 4.39 -7.37
N VAL A 813 -32.66 4.32 -7.16
CA VAL A 813 -31.92 5.14 -6.21
C VAL A 813 -30.77 5.81 -6.93
N ILE A 814 -30.67 7.14 -6.80
CA ILE A 814 -29.55 7.95 -7.26
C ILE A 814 -28.86 8.52 -6.03
N LEU A 815 -27.53 8.45 -6.01
CA LEU A 815 -26.66 8.90 -4.92
C LEU A 815 -25.64 9.91 -5.46
N LEU A 816 -25.33 10.95 -4.68
CA LEU A 816 -24.17 11.80 -4.86
C LEU A 816 -23.40 11.89 -3.55
N PHE A 817 -22.12 11.53 -3.59
CA PHE A 817 -21.15 11.78 -2.53
C PHE A 817 -20.15 12.81 -3.03
N CYS A 818 -19.86 13.85 -2.27
CA CYS A 818 -18.90 14.86 -2.69
C CYS A 818 -18.31 15.61 -1.50
N ASN A 819 -17.34 16.48 -1.77
CA ASN A 819 -16.79 17.38 -0.78
C ASN A 819 -17.75 18.56 -0.56
N GLN A 820 -17.71 19.15 0.65
CA GLN A 820 -18.59 20.25 1.03
C GLN A 820 -18.40 21.50 0.16
N ASP A 821 -17.17 21.79 -0.25
CA ASP A 821 -16.78 22.94 -1.04
C ASP A 821 -17.22 22.89 -2.51
N GLU A 822 -17.64 21.73 -3.01
CA GLU A 822 -18.15 21.54 -4.37
C GLU A 822 -19.60 21.02 -4.41
N HIS A 823 -20.22 20.82 -3.23
CA HIS A 823 -21.54 20.20 -3.11
C HIS A 823 -22.62 20.91 -3.96
N ASP A 824 -22.73 22.23 -3.81
CA ASP A 824 -23.79 22.97 -4.50
C ASP A 824 -23.63 22.90 -6.03
N ALA A 825 -22.38 22.94 -6.51
CA ALA A 825 -22.07 22.85 -7.92
C ALA A 825 -22.43 21.45 -8.48
N LEU A 826 -22.00 20.39 -7.79
CA LEU A 826 -22.28 19.00 -8.19
C LEU A 826 -23.75 18.62 -8.02
N TYR A 827 -24.42 19.11 -6.98
CA TYR A 827 -25.85 18.94 -6.81
C TYR A 827 -26.64 19.44 -8.03
N GLN A 828 -26.31 20.65 -8.53
CA GLN A 828 -26.99 21.27 -9.67
C GLN A 828 -26.57 20.67 -11.02
N THR A 829 -25.30 20.29 -11.18
CA THR A 829 -24.75 19.92 -12.49
C THR A 829 -24.64 18.41 -12.72
N VAL A 830 -24.73 17.62 -11.64
CA VAL A 830 -24.67 16.15 -11.71
C VAL A 830 -25.93 15.53 -11.14
N PHE A 831 -26.22 15.74 -9.84
CA PHE A 831 -27.31 15.04 -9.16
C PHE A 831 -28.68 15.34 -9.76
N MET A 832 -28.99 16.59 -9.97
CA MET A 832 -30.28 16.98 -10.51
C MET A 832 -30.45 16.56 -11.99
N PRO A 833 -29.46 16.73 -12.90
CA PRO A 833 -29.54 16.20 -14.25
C PRO A 833 -29.68 14.68 -14.31
N MET A 834 -29.00 13.92 -13.43
CA MET A 834 -29.20 12.47 -13.34
C MET A 834 -30.65 12.10 -13.06
N ILE A 835 -31.30 12.80 -12.11
CA ILE A 835 -32.73 12.59 -11.81
C ILE A 835 -33.59 12.92 -13.02
N ASP A 836 -33.32 14.06 -13.67
CA ASP A 836 -34.11 14.57 -14.80
C ASP A 836 -34.00 13.72 -16.05
N SER A 837 -32.87 13.08 -16.27
CA SER A 837 -32.60 12.25 -17.42
C SER A 837 -32.97 10.77 -17.24
N THR A 838 -33.30 10.36 -16.01
CA THR A 838 -33.57 8.93 -15.75
C THR A 838 -34.84 8.45 -16.44
N GLU A 839 -34.68 7.45 -17.33
CA GLU A 839 -35.74 6.74 -18.03
C GLU A 839 -35.64 5.23 -17.81
N ARG A 840 -36.81 4.55 -17.85
CA ARG A 840 -36.92 3.08 -17.68
C ARG A 840 -36.89 2.34 -19.01
#